data_575add311aa94007ad7d426c24c2687a
#
_entry.id   575add311aa94007ad7d426c24c2687a
#
_cell.length_a   1.000
_cell.length_b   1.000
_cell.length_c   1.000
_cell.angle_alpha   90.00
_cell.angle_beta   90.00
_cell.angle_gamma   90.00
#
_symmetry.space_group_name_H-M   'P 1'
#
loop_
_entity.id
_entity.type
_entity.pdbx_description
1 polymer ?
#
loop_
_entity_poly.entity_id
_entity_poly.type
_entity_poly.pdbx_seq_one_letter_code
_entity_poly.pdbx_strand_id
1 'polypeptide(L)'
;MTSRPSSPLTPRLPLKSLTLAVGLSLGVTLPPASAAEVAAENTPHRYTIGAGPLHQVLAQFAVAAGVPLSFDPALLGNRQSPGLDGNYSVQQGFQQLLQGSGFDLVSSGGSGYTLAPHVEANGALELGATNINGQSAQDAEVYAGGQVARSARLGMLGTQSVKDVPFSVTSFTAQTIRDQQAQTVGDVLLNDASVRQSAGFGNFSQVFMIRGLPLNGDDISYNGLYGVLPRQIIATEALERVELFKGPNAFVNGVTPSGSGIGGGVNLQPKRAEDTPTRSVTLDAGGSGRTGGHIDLGQRFGEDNRFGARVNLLQREGDTGIDDEDQRSTLATLGLDYRGERLRLSADFGYQKQVINQGRPVVYLGAGLSKVPHAPSARDNYAQDWSYSQLEDTFGMARAEYDFSDNWTGYVAGGAKYTRENGVYSSLTLTDLAGNGRGGMLYSPHDEENKSLMAGLNGHLQTGPVSHQLNFGLAGMWGEQRSAYETIATSARYFNNLYDVVPRPRPVATSFGSDIHDPRIVGKNQIKSTAVADTLGFLDDRVLLTLGVRRQSIVVDGWNTVTGARNASYEESVTTPVYGLVIKPWEHVTFYANRIEGLAKGPTPPTSAVNRDATFAPVRSKQVEAGVRLDMDTYGASLGVYRIEQPSSYTGSDNVFRVDGEQINKGVELNLYGEPLDGLRLLGGATVMKTELDGTLNGSNDGNRAVGVPSFQLNLGADWDIPGIEGAVLSARMLRTGGQYVNAGNTLSLPTWNRFDLGSRYRFKLDEKAITLRANLENVANTAYWASANGGYLTQGTPRTLKVSATVDF
;
A
#
# COMPACT_ATOMS: atom_id res chain seq x y z
N MET A 1 35.17 -47.35 40.69
CA MET A 1 33.86 -47.99 40.93
C MET A 1 32.79 -46.96 40.87
N THR A 2 31.95 -47.06 39.82
CA THR A 2 30.52 -46.86 39.77
C THR A 2 30.05 -45.39 39.87
N SER A 3 29.25 -44.84 39.07
CA SER A 3 28.39 -45.20 37.89
C SER A 3 27.85 -43.95 37.31
N ARG A 4 27.80 -43.85 36.01
CA ARG A 4 27.05 -42.78 35.27
C ARG A 4 25.54 -43.06 35.37
N PRO A 5 24.68 -42.05 35.39
CA PRO A 5 23.32 -42.20 34.94
C PRO A 5 23.16 -41.58 33.52
N SER A 6 22.40 -42.32 32.76
CA SER A 6 22.03 -42.18 31.36
C SER A 6 21.16 -40.94 31.05
N SER A 7 21.44 -40.27 29.92
CA SER A 7 20.59 -39.27 29.29
C SER A 7 19.34 -39.91 28.66
N PRO A 8 18.19 -39.26 28.69
CA PRO A 8 17.05 -39.70 27.88
C PRO A 8 17.16 -39.22 26.43
N LEU A 9 16.94 -40.16 25.53
CA LEU A 9 16.81 -40.01 24.10
C LEU A 9 15.65 -39.09 23.73
N THR A 10 15.96 -38.01 23.01
CA THR A 10 14.96 -37.26 22.21
C THR A 10 14.69 -37.98 20.90
N PRO A 11 13.45 -38.22 20.50
CA PRO A 11 13.16 -38.82 19.20
C PRO A 11 13.40 -37.80 18.08
N ARG A 12 14.32 -38.11 17.17
CA ARG A 12 14.48 -37.50 15.88
C ARG A 12 13.34 -37.96 14.99
N LEU A 13 12.44 -37.04 14.63
CA LEU A 13 11.50 -37.24 13.54
C LEU A 13 12.23 -37.08 12.18
N PRO A 14 12.07 -38.03 11.28
CA PRO A 14 12.67 -37.93 9.95
C PRO A 14 11.85 -36.98 9.08
N LEU A 15 12.54 -36.03 8.47
CA LEU A 15 12.01 -35.22 7.37
C LEU A 15 11.81 -36.10 6.14
N LYS A 16 10.61 -36.63 5.94
CA LYS A 16 10.19 -37.22 4.65
C LYS A 16 8.98 -36.49 4.14
N SER A 17 9.20 -35.86 2.99
CA SER A 17 8.25 -35.57 1.92
C SER A 17 6.82 -35.16 2.36
N LEU A 18 6.57 -33.86 2.47
CA LEU A 18 5.23 -33.31 2.41
C LEU A 18 4.87 -33.13 0.91
N THR A 19 4.37 -34.19 0.30
CA THR A 19 3.63 -34.10 -0.96
C THR A 19 2.24 -33.60 -0.58
N LEU A 20 1.98 -32.31 -0.84
CA LEU A 20 0.67 -31.69 -0.65
C LEU A 20 -0.26 -32.16 -1.78
N ALA A 21 -0.92 -33.30 -1.60
CA ALA A 21 -2.06 -33.70 -2.40
C ALA A 21 -3.29 -32.93 -1.86
N VAL A 22 -3.60 -31.78 -2.49
CA VAL A 22 -4.91 -31.17 -2.32
C VAL A 22 -5.88 -31.91 -3.23
N GLY A 23 -6.41 -33.00 -2.73
CA GLY A 23 -7.55 -33.69 -3.31
C GLY A 23 -8.83 -33.00 -2.85
N LEU A 24 -9.31 -31.99 -3.58
CA LEU A 24 -10.69 -31.55 -3.49
C LEU A 24 -11.54 -32.47 -4.36
N SER A 25 -12.01 -33.60 -3.82
CA SER A 25 -13.10 -34.37 -4.36
C SER A 25 -14.42 -33.78 -3.88
N LEU A 26 -14.87 -32.72 -4.54
CA LEU A 26 -16.27 -32.34 -4.57
C LEU A 26 -16.84 -32.94 -5.86
N GLY A 27 -17.39 -34.14 -5.73
CA GLY A 27 -18.25 -34.74 -6.74
C GLY A 27 -19.56 -33.96 -6.83
N VAL A 28 -19.57 -32.91 -7.63
CA VAL A 28 -20.79 -32.33 -8.19
C VAL A 28 -20.89 -32.89 -9.58
N THR A 29 -21.76 -33.87 -9.75
CA THR A 29 -22.27 -34.30 -11.07
C THR A 29 -23.11 -33.14 -11.63
N LEU A 30 -22.47 -32.27 -12.42
CA LEU A 30 -23.18 -31.38 -13.33
C LEU A 30 -23.80 -32.24 -14.42
N PRO A 31 -25.10 -32.07 -14.75
CA PRO A 31 -25.66 -32.67 -15.97
C PRO A 31 -24.91 -32.03 -17.15
N PRO A 32 -24.73 -32.78 -18.25
CA PRO A 32 -24.08 -32.23 -19.43
C PRO A 32 -24.99 -31.13 -19.99
N ALA A 33 -24.55 -29.87 -19.80
CA ALA A 33 -25.15 -28.74 -20.48
C ALA A 33 -24.90 -28.91 -21.96
N SER A 34 -25.99 -28.95 -22.64
CA SER A 34 -26.19 -29.26 -24.03
C SER A 34 -25.17 -28.70 -25.02
N ALA A 35 -24.34 -29.60 -25.56
CA ALA A 35 -23.68 -29.39 -26.85
C ALA A 35 -24.68 -29.27 -28.04
N ALA A 36 -25.95 -29.18 -27.76
CA ALA A 36 -27.01 -29.06 -28.76
C ALA A 36 -27.30 -27.63 -29.21
N GLU A 37 -26.99 -26.60 -28.39
CA GLU A 37 -27.32 -25.21 -28.73
C GLU A 37 -26.26 -24.59 -29.66
N VAL A 38 -24.97 -24.89 -29.47
CA VAL A 38 -23.89 -24.45 -30.35
C VAL A 38 -23.92 -25.16 -31.72
N ALA A 39 -24.50 -26.35 -31.81
CA ALA A 39 -24.66 -27.07 -33.07
C ALA A 39 -25.81 -26.50 -33.92
N ALA A 40 -26.80 -25.85 -33.36
CA ALA A 40 -27.92 -25.27 -34.07
C ALA A 40 -27.56 -23.95 -34.79
N GLU A 41 -26.66 -23.13 -34.24
CA GLU A 41 -26.22 -21.86 -34.85
C GLU A 41 -25.35 -22.07 -36.11
N ASN A 42 -24.66 -23.18 -36.24
CA ASN A 42 -23.80 -23.48 -37.40
C ASN A 42 -24.45 -24.31 -38.50
N THR A 43 -25.72 -24.73 -38.35
CA THR A 43 -26.41 -25.51 -39.37
C THR A 43 -26.97 -24.57 -40.46
N PRO A 44 -26.63 -24.71 -41.75
CA PRO A 44 -27.15 -23.84 -42.79
C PRO A 44 -28.67 -24.07 -43.00
N HIS A 45 -29.45 -23.01 -42.93
CA HIS A 45 -30.86 -22.95 -43.26
C HIS A 45 -31.08 -22.09 -44.50
N ARG A 46 -32.16 -22.34 -45.23
CA ARG A 46 -32.52 -21.54 -46.39
C ARG A 46 -33.22 -20.26 -45.93
N TYR A 47 -32.67 -19.13 -46.29
CA TYR A 47 -33.27 -17.82 -46.08
C TYR A 47 -33.58 -17.14 -47.40
N THR A 48 -34.71 -16.43 -47.45
CA THR A 48 -35.11 -15.61 -48.57
C THR A 48 -35.60 -14.28 -48.04
N ILE A 49 -34.72 -13.27 -48.04
CA ILE A 49 -34.98 -11.94 -47.51
C ILE A 49 -34.74 -10.92 -48.60
N GLY A 50 -35.76 -10.12 -48.91
CA GLY A 50 -35.70 -9.13 -49.98
C GLY A 50 -34.70 -8.02 -49.72
N ALA A 51 -34.25 -7.36 -50.82
CA ALA A 51 -33.42 -6.18 -50.74
C ALA A 51 -34.19 -5.02 -50.10
N GLY A 52 -33.48 -4.16 -49.30
CA GLY A 52 -34.09 -3.02 -48.61
C GLY A 52 -33.14 -2.28 -47.70
N PRO A 53 -33.62 -1.32 -46.89
CA PRO A 53 -32.81 -0.65 -45.90
C PRO A 53 -32.12 -1.64 -44.95
N LEU A 54 -30.79 -1.48 -44.80
CA LEU A 54 -29.95 -2.47 -44.08
C LEU A 54 -30.47 -2.77 -42.66
N HIS A 55 -30.94 -1.77 -41.93
CA HIS A 55 -31.49 -1.96 -40.59
C HIS A 55 -32.74 -2.86 -40.57
N GLN A 56 -33.59 -2.80 -41.62
CA GLN A 56 -34.76 -3.64 -41.73
C GLN A 56 -34.42 -5.06 -42.17
N VAL A 57 -33.48 -5.18 -43.11
CA VAL A 57 -33.03 -6.51 -43.60
C VAL A 57 -32.31 -7.30 -42.49
N LEU A 58 -31.48 -6.64 -41.69
CA LEU A 58 -30.83 -7.24 -40.50
C LEU A 58 -31.85 -7.71 -39.47
N ALA A 59 -32.86 -6.85 -39.14
CA ALA A 59 -33.92 -7.24 -38.22
C ALA A 59 -34.76 -8.41 -38.71
N GLN A 60 -35.13 -8.44 -40.03
CA GLN A 60 -35.85 -9.57 -40.63
C GLN A 60 -35.02 -10.86 -40.59
N PHE A 61 -33.72 -10.79 -40.87
CA PHE A 61 -32.85 -11.94 -40.80
C PHE A 61 -32.68 -12.45 -39.34
N ALA A 62 -32.51 -11.57 -38.37
CA ALA A 62 -32.42 -11.95 -36.95
C ALA A 62 -33.69 -12.68 -36.48
N VAL A 63 -34.88 -12.20 -36.87
CA VAL A 63 -36.16 -12.86 -36.58
C VAL A 63 -36.27 -14.21 -37.28
N ALA A 64 -35.90 -14.29 -38.57
CA ALA A 64 -35.95 -15.53 -39.34
C ALA A 64 -34.95 -16.59 -38.84
N ALA A 65 -33.83 -16.14 -38.30
CA ALA A 65 -32.78 -16.97 -37.71
C ALA A 65 -33.04 -17.32 -36.24
N GLY A 66 -34.00 -16.65 -35.58
CA GLY A 66 -34.35 -16.90 -34.18
C GLY A 66 -33.32 -16.41 -33.17
N VAL A 67 -32.50 -15.41 -33.55
CA VAL A 67 -31.44 -14.89 -32.69
C VAL A 67 -31.68 -13.45 -32.31
N PRO A 68 -31.41 -13.03 -31.04
CA PRO A 68 -31.50 -11.63 -30.61
C PRO A 68 -30.39 -10.81 -31.27
N LEU A 69 -30.76 -9.69 -31.91
CA LEU A 69 -29.82 -8.70 -32.46
C LEU A 69 -30.18 -7.33 -31.91
N SER A 70 -29.19 -6.69 -31.25
CA SER A 70 -29.30 -5.36 -30.68
C SER A 70 -28.39 -4.38 -31.41
N PHE A 71 -28.95 -3.29 -31.95
CA PHE A 71 -28.19 -2.20 -32.57
C PHE A 71 -29.02 -0.93 -32.63
N ASP A 72 -28.36 0.24 -32.68
CA ASP A 72 -29.00 1.50 -32.93
C ASP A 72 -29.22 1.68 -34.46
N PRO A 73 -30.47 1.75 -34.96
CA PRO A 73 -30.76 1.95 -36.36
C PRO A 73 -30.14 3.23 -36.98
N ALA A 74 -29.91 4.27 -36.10
CA ALA A 74 -29.29 5.52 -36.54
C ALA A 74 -27.83 5.34 -37.02
N LEU A 75 -27.11 4.35 -36.49
CA LEU A 75 -25.73 4.04 -36.88
C LEU A 75 -25.64 3.54 -38.33
N LEU A 76 -26.65 2.85 -38.82
CA LEU A 76 -26.69 2.32 -40.17
C LEU A 76 -27.12 3.33 -41.22
N GLY A 77 -27.73 4.45 -40.78
CA GLY A 77 -28.16 5.54 -41.71
C GLY A 77 -29.06 5.01 -42.87
N ASN A 78 -28.84 5.52 -44.05
CA ASN A 78 -29.60 5.15 -45.27
C ASN A 78 -28.98 4.01 -46.06
N ARG A 79 -28.14 3.15 -45.47
CA ARG A 79 -27.50 2.02 -46.15
C ARG A 79 -28.51 1.02 -46.64
N GLN A 80 -28.29 0.48 -47.83
CA GLN A 80 -29.15 -0.53 -48.47
C GLN A 80 -28.45 -1.90 -48.43
N SER A 81 -29.22 -2.97 -48.30
CA SER A 81 -28.76 -4.34 -48.40
C SER A 81 -29.38 -4.99 -49.64
N PRO A 82 -28.62 -5.81 -50.37
CA PRO A 82 -29.14 -6.59 -51.50
C PRO A 82 -30.12 -7.70 -51.09
N GLY A 83 -30.29 -7.93 -49.78
CA GLY A 83 -31.05 -9.04 -49.22
C GLY A 83 -30.22 -10.32 -49.18
N LEU A 84 -30.89 -11.47 -48.90
CA LEU A 84 -30.27 -12.77 -48.77
C LEU A 84 -31.19 -13.85 -49.39
N ASP A 85 -30.66 -14.60 -50.37
CA ASP A 85 -31.35 -15.80 -50.90
C ASP A 85 -30.36 -16.94 -51.01
N GLY A 86 -30.54 -17.96 -50.20
CA GLY A 86 -29.66 -19.13 -50.15
C GLY A 86 -29.63 -19.86 -48.82
N ASN A 87 -28.73 -20.85 -48.75
CA ASN A 87 -28.48 -21.61 -47.52
C ASN A 87 -27.30 -20.99 -46.76
N TYR A 88 -27.54 -20.49 -45.54
CA TYR A 88 -26.52 -19.83 -44.71
C TYR A 88 -26.66 -20.32 -43.28
N SER A 89 -25.55 -20.39 -42.55
CA SER A 89 -25.59 -20.38 -41.09
C SER A 89 -25.93 -18.97 -40.61
N VAL A 90 -26.33 -18.83 -39.36
CA VAL A 90 -26.65 -17.52 -38.76
C VAL A 90 -25.51 -16.54 -38.96
N GLN A 91 -24.27 -16.94 -38.64
CA GLN A 91 -23.08 -16.10 -38.76
C GLN A 91 -22.76 -15.73 -40.23
N GLN A 92 -22.88 -16.70 -41.14
CA GLN A 92 -22.66 -16.45 -42.56
C GLN A 92 -23.71 -15.51 -43.16
N GLY A 93 -24.98 -15.61 -42.73
CA GLY A 93 -26.03 -14.73 -43.21
C GLY A 93 -25.78 -13.28 -42.77
N PHE A 94 -25.42 -13.05 -41.51
CA PHE A 94 -25.06 -11.71 -41.05
C PHE A 94 -23.81 -11.16 -41.73
N GLN A 95 -22.76 -11.95 -41.91
CA GLN A 95 -21.56 -11.54 -42.64
C GLN A 95 -21.87 -11.12 -44.08
N GLN A 96 -22.72 -11.87 -44.76
CA GLN A 96 -23.13 -11.51 -46.13
C GLN A 96 -23.95 -10.20 -46.17
N LEU A 97 -24.86 -10.02 -45.22
CA LEU A 97 -25.70 -8.82 -45.14
C LEU A 97 -24.89 -7.57 -44.70
N LEU A 98 -23.84 -7.73 -43.94
CA LEU A 98 -22.97 -6.66 -43.46
C LEU A 98 -21.81 -6.35 -44.41
N GLN A 99 -21.60 -7.15 -45.44
CA GLN A 99 -20.52 -6.96 -46.41
C GLN A 99 -20.57 -5.57 -47.05
N GLY A 100 -19.50 -4.79 -46.92
CA GLY A 100 -19.41 -3.39 -47.39
C GLY A 100 -20.20 -2.37 -46.56
N SER A 101 -20.82 -2.73 -45.48
CA SER A 101 -21.55 -1.82 -44.61
C SER A 101 -20.65 -1.01 -43.68
N GLY A 102 -19.40 -1.44 -43.43
CA GLY A 102 -18.50 -0.85 -42.44
C GLY A 102 -18.81 -1.28 -40.98
N PHE A 103 -19.53 -2.39 -40.82
CA PHE A 103 -19.85 -2.98 -39.52
C PHE A 103 -19.59 -4.47 -39.49
N ASP A 104 -19.14 -4.96 -38.34
CA ASP A 104 -18.98 -6.38 -38.02
C ASP A 104 -20.01 -6.85 -37.01
N LEU A 105 -20.31 -8.15 -37.04
CA LEU A 105 -21.15 -8.80 -36.05
C LEU A 105 -20.32 -9.21 -34.82
N VAL A 106 -20.70 -8.78 -33.63
CA VAL A 106 -20.05 -9.16 -32.38
C VAL A 106 -21.04 -9.91 -31.49
N SER A 107 -20.61 -11.03 -30.90
CA SER A 107 -21.41 -11.75 -29.90
C SER A 107 -21.46 -10.98 -28.57
N SER A 108 -22.64 -10.69 -28.06
CA SER A 108 -22.83 -10.01 -26.79
C SER A 108 -23.20 -11.03 -25.70
N GLY A 109 -22.25 -11.67 -25.05
CA GLY A 109 -22.37 -12.64 -23.95
C GLY A 109 -23.78 -13.19 -23.64
N GLY A 110 -24.01 -14.48 -23.93
CA GLY A 110 -25.35 -15.08 -24.03
C GLY A 110 -25.81 -15.11 -25.49
N SER A 111 -26.80 -15.88 -25.90
CA SER A 111 -27.22 -16.17 -27.29
C SER A 111 -27.62 -14.95 -28.16
N GLY A 112 -27.01 -13.75 -28.00
CA GLY A 112 -27.34 -12.52 -28.73
C GLY A 112 -26.15 -11.90 -29.49
N TYR A 113 -26.50 -11.02 -30.48
CA TYR A 113 -25.52 -10.33 -31.33
C TYR A 113 -25.71 -8.80 -31.27
N THR A 114 -24.61 -8.06 -31.49
CA THR A 114 -24.59 -6.60 -31.67
C THR A 114 -23.70 -6.22 -32.85
N LEU A 115 -23.79 -4.98 -33.33
CA LEU A 115 -22.96 -4.46 -34.41
C LEU A 115 -21.85 -3.56 -33.85
N ALA A 116 -20.62 -3.76 -34.33
CA ALA A 116 -19.47 -2.88 -34.08
C ALA A 116 -18.95 -2.30 -35.41
N PRO A 117 -18.38 -1.07 -35.47
CA PRO A 117 -17.74 -0.56 -36.68
C PRO A 117 -16.62 -1.50 -37.15
N HIS A 118 -16.56 -1.76 -38.44
CA HIS A 118 -15.51 -2.55 -39.06
C HIS A 118 -14.17 -1.81 -38.99
N VAL A 119 -13.19 -2.40 -38.32
CA VAL A 119 -11.83 -1.91 -38.31
C VAL A 119 -11.04 -2.64 -39.39
N GLU A 120 -10.69 -1.96 -40.49
CA GLU A 120 -9.83 -2.56 -41.54
C GLU A 120 -8.46 -2.87 -40.92
N ALA A 121 -8.15 -4.16 -40.82
CA ALA A 121 -6.83 -4.65 -40.46
C ALA A 121 -5.89 -4.50 -41.68
N ASN A 122 -5.40 -3.30 -41.93
CA ASN A 122 -4.25 -3.11 -42.80
C ASN A 122 -3.00 -3.50 -42.01
N GLY A 123 -2.45 -4.66 -42.41
CA GLY A 123 -1.30 -5.37 -41.92
C GLY A 123 -0.17 -4.59 -41.30
N ALA A 124 -0.29 -4.31 -40.04
CA ALA A 124 0.68 -4.29 -38.96
C ALA A 124 -0.17 -4.44 -37.72
N LEU A 125 0.10 -5.44 -36.87
CA LEU A 125 -0.38 -5.46 -35.52
C LEU A 125 0.29 -4.25 -34.82
N GLU A 126 -0.30 -3.08 -34.93
CA GLU A 126 -0.05 -2.04 -33.95
C GLU A 126 -0.63 -2.59 -32.66
N LEU A 127 0.24 -3.24 -31.89
CA LEU A 127 0.06 -3.33 -30.45
C LEU A 127 -0.23 -1.91 -30.02
N GLY A 128 -1.46 -1.67 -29.57
CA GLY A 128 -1.86 -0.35 -29.08
C GLY A 128 -0.75 0.12 -28.19
N ALA A 129 -0.16 1.29 -28.51
CA ALA A 129 0.91 1.90 -27.73
C ALA A 129 0.51 1.76 -26.30
N THR A 130 1.29 0.99 -25.51
CA THR A 130 1.09 0.93 -24.08
C THR A 130 1.26 2.36 -23.63
N ASN A 131 0.15 3.01 -23.32
CA ASN A 131 0.11 4.44 -23.05
C ASN A 131 0.81 4.65 -21.73
N ILE A 132 2.15 4.78 -21.74
CA ILE A 132 2.97 5.12 -20.59
C ILE A 132 2.65 6.54 -20.14
N ASN A 133 1.93 7.25 -20.94
CA ASN A 133 1.64 8.65 -20.79
C ASN A 133 0.49 8.83 -19.81
N GLY A 134 0.83 9.14 -18.55
CA GLY A 134 0.03 9.98 -17.67
C GLY A 134 -1.45 9.61 -17.55
N GLN A 135 -1.82 8.32 -17.70
CA GLN A 135 -3.11 7.90 -17.21
C GLN A 135 -3.23 8.37 -15.76
N SER A 136 -4.23 9.18 -15.50
CA SER A 136 -4.53 9.51 -14.12
C SER A 136 -4.73 8.19 -13.36
N ALA A 137 -4.45 8.15 -12.08
CA ALA A 137 -4.71 6.97 -11.26
C ALA A 137 -6.16 6.49 -11.39
N GLN A 138 -7.05 7.37 -11.82
CA GLN A 138 -8.47 7.15 -12.09
C GLN A 138 -8.74 6.34 -13.38
N ASP A 139 -7.90 6.50 -14.40
CA ASP A 139 -8.07 5.81 -15.69
C ASP A 139 -7.43 4.41 -15.70
N ALA A 140 -6.74 4.04 -14.63
CA ALA A 140 -6.12 2.74 -14.55
C ALA A 140 -7.16 1.64 -14.30
N GLU A 141 -7.13 0.62 -15.13
CA GLU A 141 -7.97 -0.56 -15.02
C GLU A 141 -7.92 -1.18 -13.61
N VAL A 142 -9.06 -1.55 -13.06
CA VAL A 142 -9.18 -2.21 -11.75
C VAL A 142 -9.70 -3.63 -11.91
N TYR A 143 -9.39 -4.50 -10.96
CA TYR A 143 -10.03 -5.83 -10.90
C TYR A 143 -11.51 -5.68 -10.56
N ALA A 144 -12.33 -6.64 -11.00
CA ALA A 144 -13.74 -6.68 -10.66
C ALA A 144 -13.95 -6.53 -9.14
N GLY A 145 -14.99 -5.80 -8.75
CA GLY A 145 -15.18 -5.39 -7.37
C GLY A 145 -14.45 -4.12 -6.96
N GLY A 146 -13.54 -3.58 -7.79
CA GLY A 146 -12.95 -2.25 -7.62
C GLY A 146 -11.95 -2.08 -6.48
N GLN A 147 -11.52 -3.18 -5.82
CA GLN A 147 -10.69 -3.11 -4.62
C GLN A 147 -9.20 -2.86 -4.89
N VAL A 148 -8.68 -3.42 -5.98
CA VAL A 148 -7.25 -3.38 -6.34
C VAL A 148 -7.12 -2.99 -7.82
N ALA A 149 -6.14 -2.15 -8.11
CA ALA A 149 -5.83 -1.74 -9.47
C ALA A 149 -4.80 -2.65 -10.14
N ARG A 150 -4.87 -2.75 -11.47
CA ARG A 150 -3.96 -3.53 -12.31
C ARG A 150 -2.65 -2.80 -12.62
N SER A 151 -2.53 -1.54 -12.19
CA SER A 151 -1.33 -0.73 -12.38
C SER A 151 -0.92 -0.01 -11.11
N ALA A 152 0.35 0.37 -11.05
CA ALA A 152 0.92 1.17 -9.97
C ALA A 152 1.98 2.13 -10.50
N ARG A 153 2.20 3.24 -9.79
CA ARG A 153 3.26 4.20 -10.11
C ARG A 153 4.56 3.80 -9.42
N LEU A 154 5.55 3.43 -10.22
CA LEU A 154 6.85 2.91 -9.76
C LEU A 154 7.96 3.95 -9.97
N GLY A 155 7.87 5.08 -9.25
CA GLY A 155 8.88 6.12 -9.25
C GLY A 155 9.33 6.53 -10.64
N MET A 156 10.63 6.37 -10.95
CA MET A 156 11.20 6.71 -12.24
C MET A 156 10.71 5.85 -13.41
N LEU A 157 10.22 4.64 -13.14
CA LEU A 157 9.69 3.77 -14.17
C LEU A 157 8.29 4.21 -14.66
N GLY A 158 7.70 5.22 -14.01
CA GLY A 158 6.36 5.70 -14.34
C GLY A 158 5.24 4.78 -13.88
N THR A 159 4.06 4.92 -14.47
CA THR A 159 2.93 4.01 -14.22
C THR A 159 3.12 2.75 -15.05
N GLN A 160 3.07 1.60 -14.40
CA GLN A 160 3.31 0.29 -15.00
C GLN A 160 2.17 -0.66 -14.68
N SER A 161 1.85 -1.55 -15.61
CA SER A 161 1.00 -2.71 -15.33
C SER A 161 1.69 -3.63 -14.33
N VAL A 162 0.96 -4.09 -13.31
CA VAL A 162 1.50 -5.00 -12.29
C VAL A 162 2.01 -6.32 -12.90
N LYS A 163 1.41 -6.78 -14.02
CA LYS A 163 1.85 -8.00 -14.71
C LYS A 163 3.20 -7.87 -15.43
N ASP A 164 3.59 -6.63 -15.78
CA ASP A 164 4.80 -6.38 -16.60
C ASP A 164 6.02 -5.99 -15.77
N VAL A 165 5.88 -5.88 -14.45
CA VAL A 165 7.00 -5.49 -13.58
C VAL A 165 7.54 -6.68 -12.77
N PRO A 166 8.87 -6.77 -12.60
CA PRO A 166 9.49 -7.86 -11.85
C PRO A 166 9.42 -7.68 -10.33
N PHE A 167 8.47 -6.89 -9.81
CA PHE A 167 8.37 -6.51 -8.40
C PHE A 167 7.00 -6.87 -7.84
N SER A 168 6.92 -7.27 -6.57
CA SER A 168 5.64 -7.47 -5.88
C SER A 168 5.04 -6.11 -5.50
N VAL A 169 3.89 -5.78 -6.09
CA VAL A 169 3.18 -4.51 -5.88
C VAL A 169 1.69 -4.77 -5.71
N THR A 170 1.04 -4.03 -4.81
CA THR A 170 -0.42 -4.00 -4.65
C THR A 170 -0.89 -2.56 -4.60
N SER A 171 -1.90 -2.20 -5.39
CA SER A 171 -2.45 -0.84 -5.48
C SER A 171 -3.90 -0.84 -5.00
N PHE A 172 -4.13 -0.41 -3.75
CA PHE A 172 -5.46 -0.30 -3.15
C PHE A 172 -6.15 0.98 -3.62
N THR A 173 -7.43 0.88 -3.97
CA THR A 173 -8.19 1.97 -4.59
C THR A 173 -8.93 2.85 -3.56
N ALA A 174 -9.39 4.02 -4.00
CA ALA A 174 -10.29 4.88 -3.24
C ALA A 174 -11.60 4.16 -2.85
N GLN A 175 -12.06 3.20 -3.65
CA GLN A 175 -13.22 2.39 -3.29
C GLN A 175 -12.96 1.54 -2.05
N THR A 176 -11.81 0.85 -1.98
CA THR A 176 -11.40 0.09 -0.78
C THR A 176 -11.33 0.98 0.46
N ILE A 177 -10.76 2.17 0.31
CA ILE A 177 -10.67 3.17 1.39
C ILE A 177 -12.07 3.51 1.91
N ARG A 178 -12.99 3.86 1.01
CA ARG A 178 -14.36 4.24 1.37
C ARG A 178 -15.15 3.08 1.98
N ASP A 179 -15.10 1.89 1.38
CA ASP A 179 -15.91 0.75 1.79
C ASP A 179 -15.49 0.19 3.14
N GLN A 180 -14.20 0.24 3.45
CA GLN A 180 -13.66 -0.14 4.76
C GLN A 180 -13.72 0.99 5.79
N GLN A 181 -14.14 2.21 5.40
CA GLN A 181 -14.09 3.42 6.23
C GLN A 181 -12.68 3.60 6.85
N ALA A 182 -11.66 3.35 6.03
CA ALA A 182 -10.26 3.51 6.42
C ALA A 182 -9.96 5.00 6.62
N GLN A 183 -9.45 5.38 7.79
CA GLN A 183 -9.18 6.77 8.19
C GLN A 183 -7.72 7.15 8.06
N THR A 184 -6.84 6.14 8.04
CA THR A 184 -5.40 6.32 7.92
C THR A 184 -4.82 5.35 6.88
N VAL A 185 -3.64 5.66 6.37
CA VAL A 185 -2.89 4.76 5.47
C VAL A 185 -2.66 3.39 6.13
N GLY A 186 -2.48 3.36 7.45
CA GLY A 186 -2.33 2.12 8.20
C GLY A 186 -3.53 1.18 8.09
N ASP A 187 -4.74 1.73 8.10
CA ASP A 187 -5.97 0.93 7.96
C ASP A 187 -6.04 0.23 6.59
N VAL A 188 -5.58 0.92 5.54
CA VAL A 188 -5.53 0.37 4.17
C VAL A 188 -4.46 -0.72 4.05
N LEU A 189 -3.27 -0.47 4.59
CA LEU A 189 -2.14 -1.40 4.50
C LEU A 189 -2.38 -2.70 5.29
N LEU A 190 -3.27 -2.70 6.27
CA LEU A 190 -3.70 -3.92 6.98
C LEU A 190 -4.38 -4.95 6.07
N ASN A 191 -4.74 -4.63 4.84
CA ASN A 191 -5.25 -5.60 3.86
C ASN A 191 -4.15 -6.52 3.32
N ASP A 192 -2.88 -6.16 3.44
CA ASP A 192 -1.76 -7.00 3.01
C ASP A 192 -1.20 -7.82 4.18
N ALA A 193 -1.07 -9.13 3.97
CA ALA A 193 -0.58 -10.04 5.00
C ALA A 193 0.92 -9.89 5.32
N SER A 194 1.70 -9.23 4.46
CA SER A 194 3.11 -8.95 4.72
C SER A 194 3.32 -7.70 5.59
N VAL A 195 2.24 -6.95 5.88
CA VAL A 195 2.30 -5.68 6.61
C VAL A 195 1.66 -5.81 7.99
N ARG A 196 2.32 -5.22 9.00
CA ARG A 196 1.75 -4.94 10.33
C ARG A 196 2.11 -3.53 10.74
N GLN A 197 1.21 -2.93 11.51
CA GLN A 197 1.40 -1.60 12.06
C GLN A 197 1.85 -1.68 13.52
N SER A 198 2.75 -0.78 13.88
CA SER A 198 3.10 -0.44 15.26
C SER A 198 2.77 1.05 15.47
N ALA A 199 2.23 1.40 16.62
CA ALA A 199 2.04 2.79 17.01
C ALA A 199 3.26 3.30 17.79
N GLY A 200 3.54 4.58 17.70
CA GLY A 200 4.53 5.24 18.53
C GLY A 200 3.95 5.76 19.84
N PHE A 201 4.71 6.60 20.56
CA PHE A 201 4.28 7.25 21.79
C PHE A 201 2.96 7.99 21.60
N GLY A 202 2.02 7.81 22.56
CA GLY A 202 0.74 8.52 22.52
C GLY A 202 -0.10 8.26 21.27
N ASN A 203 0.08 7.13 20.59
CA ASN A 203 -0.60 6.76 19.35
C ASN A 203 -0.45 7.78 18.19
N PHE A 204 0.51 8.70 18.27
CA PHE A 204 0.64 9.78 17.29
C PHE A 204 1.40 9.39 16.01
N SER A 205 2.09 8.26 15.98
CA SER A 205 2.88 7.85 14.84
C SER A 205 2.51 6.44 14.36
N GLN A 206 2.68 6.22 13.07
CA GLN A 206 2.50 4.90 12.44
C GLN A 206 3.85 4.43 11.89
N VAL A 207 4.24 3.22 12.28
CA VAL A 207 5.37 2.50 11.71
C VAL A 207 4.86 1.20 11.12
N PHE A 208 5.21 0.94 9.88
CA PHE A 208 4.77 -0.24 9.15
C PHE A 208 5.90 -1.27 9.12
N MET A 209 5.61 -2.49 9.56
CA MET A 209 6.53 -3.62 9.40
C MET A 209 6.19 -4.33 8.10
N ILE A 210 7.00 -4.17 7.07
CA ILE A 210 6.84 -4.82 5.76
C ILE A 210 7.92 -5.89 5.64
N ARG A 211 7.52 -7.15 5.41
CA ARG A 211 8.47 -8.30 5.38
C ARG A 211 9.38 -8.37 6.62
N GLY A 212 8.88 -7.91 7.77
CA GLY A 212 9.62 -7.90 9.04
C GLY A 212 10.64 -6.78 9.20
N LEU A 213 10.61 -5.76 8.35
CA LEU A 213 11.49 -4.59 8.39
C LEU A 213 10.67 -3.29 8.43
N PRO A 214 11.11 -2.27 9.18
CA PRO A 214 10.32 -1.07 9.40
C PRO A 214 10.28 -0.15 8.18
N LEU A 215 9.12 0.49 7.99
CA LEU A 215 8.90 1.69 7.19
C LEU A 215 8.27 2.74 8.09
N ASN A 216 8.93 3.86 8.31
CA ASN A 216 8.42 4.97 9.09
C ASN A 216 7.39 5.79 8.31
N GLY A 217 6.48 6.48 9.00
CA GLY A 217 5.45 7.29 8.37
C GLY A 217 5.98 8.41 7.47
N ASP A 218 7.17 8.96 7.80
CA ASP A 218 7.85 10.00 7.01
C ASP A 218 8.59 9.48 5.76
N ASP A 219 8.69 8.16 5.60
CA ASP A 219 9.32 7.52 4.44
C ASP A 219 8.30 7.07 3.35
N ILE A 220 7.09 7.62 3.39
CA ILE A 220 6.06 7.42 2.37
C ILE A 220 6.22 8.47 1.26
N SER A 221 6.09 8.04 0.00
CA SER A 221 6.16 8.94 -1.15
C SER A 221 4.77 9.43 -1.59
N TYR A 222 4.72 10.63 -2.13
CA TYR A 222 3.52 11.22 -2.72
C TYR A 222 3.73 11.43 -4.21
N ASN A 223 3.01 10.67 -5.01
CA ASN A 223 3.13 10.68 -6.47
C ASN A 223 4.59 10.55 -6.96
N GLY A 224 5.39 9.74 -6.21
CA GLY A 224 6.80 9.44 -6.46
C GLY A 224 7.81 10.36 -5.76
N LEU A 225 7.37 11.44 -5.09
CA LEU A 225 8.25 12.33 -4.31
C LEU A 225 8.26 11.98 -2.83
N TYR A 226 9.43 11.85 -2.23
CA TYR A 226 9.60 11.78 -0.77
C TYR A 226 9.59 13.16 -0.12
N GLY A 227 9.32 13.21 1.19
CA GLY A 227 9.42 14.40 2.00
C GLY A 227 8.35 15.46 1.75
N VAL A 228 7.21 15.09 1.13
CA VAL A 228 6.11 16.00 0.81
C VAL A 228 4.88 15.77 1.68
N LEU A 229 4.66 14.54 2.16
CA LEU A 229 3.48 14.15 2.93
C LEU A 229 3.58 14.52 4.42
N PRO A 230 2.45 14.61 5.14
CA PRO A 230 2.41 14.62 6.60
C PRO A 230 3.31 13.52 7.20
N ARG A 231 3.98 13.85 8.30
CA ARG A 231 5.08 13.03 8.80
C ARG A 231 4.64 11.75 9.51
N GLN A 232 3.57 11.75 10.28
CA GLN A 232 3.26 10.66 11.21
C GLN A 232 2.00 9.87 10.83
N ILE A 233 0.87 10.54 10.80
CA ILE A 233 -0.44 9.95 10.44
C ILE A 233 -0.93 10.67 9.20
N ILE A 234 -1.31 9.91 8.18
CA ILE A 234 -1.83 10.45 6.92
C ILE A 234 -3.30 10.06 6.78
N ALA A 235 -4.17 11.05 6.64
CA ALA A 235 -5.59 10.88 6.36
C ALA A 235 -5.80 10.39 4.92
N THR A 236 -6.80 9.54 4.71
CA THR A 236 -7.01 8.85 3.42
C THR A 236 -8.03 9.50 2.52
N GLU A 237 -8.80 10.45 3.00
CA GLU A 237 -9.97 11.00 2.30
C GLU A 237 -9.63 11.68 0.96
N ALA A 238 -8.41 12.21 0.83
CA ALA A 238 -7.92 12.84 -0.41
C ALA A 238 -7.14 11.89 -1.32
N LEU A 239 -7.07 10.58 -0.97
CA LEU A 239 -6.27 9.61 -1.71
C LEU A 239 -7.11 8.84 -2.72
N GLU A 240 -6.58 8.72 -3.95
CA GLU A 240 -7.09 7.84 -4.99
C GLU A 240 -6.53 6.44 -4.86
N ARG A 241 -5.24 6.33 -4.48
CA ARG A 241 -4.56 5.04 -4.33
C ARG A 241 -3.57 5.04 -3.19
N VAL A 242 -3.46 3.87 -2.58
CA VAL A 242 -2.38 3.50 -1.67
C VAL A 242 -1.64 2.33 -2.31
N GLU A 243 -0.43 2.58 -2.78
CA GLU A 243 0.38 1.62 -3.52
C GLU A 243 1.47 1.07 -2.61
N LEU A 244 1.43 -0.22 -2.36
CA LEU A 244 2.40 -0.95 -1.56
C LEU A 244 3.39 -1.66 -2.49
N PHE A 245 4.66 -1.29 -2.41
CA PHE A 245 5.77 -1.97 -3.03
C PHE A 245 6.46 -2.85 -1.99
N LYS A 246 6.65 -4.14 -2.26
CA LYS A 246 7.28 -5.09 -1.34
C LYS A 246 8.72 -5.37 -1.72
N GLY A 247 9.59 -5.29 -0.73
CA GLY A 247 11.04 -5.39 -0.91
C GLY A 247 11.74 -4.04 -1.05
N PRO A 248 13.08 -4.02 -1.05
CA PRO A 248 13.89 -2.82 -1.18
C PRO A 248 13.55 -2.03 -2.44
N ASN A 249 13.30 -0.73 -2.33
CA ASN A 249 12.88 0.11 -3.45
C ASN A 249 13.85 1.27 -3.77
N ALA A 250 15.07 1.20 -3.24
CA ALA A 250 16.05 2.27 -3.43
C ALA A 250 16.44 2.54 -4.89
N PHE A 251 16.28 1.56 -5.78
CA PHE A 251 16.40 1.78 -7.22
C PHE A 251 15.20 2.55 -7.78
N VAL A 252 13.98 2.17 -7.46
CA VAL A 252 12.74 2.73 -8.05
C VAL A 252 12.52 4.16 -7.58
N ASN A 253 12.52 4.40 -6.26
CA ASN A 253 12.16 5.67 -5.65
C ASN A 253 13.35 6.44 -5.04
N GLY A 254 14.50 5.81 -4.85
CA GLY A 254 15.65 6.38 -4.14
C GLY A 254 15.67 6.03 -2.67
N VAL A 255 16.68 6.56 -1.96
CA VAL A 255 16.78 6.46 -0.50
C VAL A 255 15.66 7.25 0.15
N THR A 256 15.05 6.65 1.16
CA THR A 256 14.01 7.30 1.98
C THR A 256 14.61 8.34 2.92
N PRO A 257 13.86 9.38 3.32
CA PRO A 257 14.34 10.47 4.18
C PRO A 257 14.96 10.01 5.51
N SER A 258 14.31 9.08 6.21
CA SER A 258 14.81 8.57 7.50
C SER A 258 15.69 7.31 7.37
N GLY A 259 15.80 6.74 6.17
CA GLY A 259 16.59 5.54 5.90
C GLY A 259 15.89 4.22 6.28
N SER A 260 14.58 4.22 6.46
CA SER A 260 13.75 3.01 6.60
C SER A 260 13.27 2.50 5.23
N GLY A 261 12.34 1.53 5.19
CA GLY A 261 11.77 1.08 3.91
C GLY A 261 12.61 0.03 3.17
N ILE A 262 13.47 -0.68 3.88
CA ILE A 262 14.24 -1.79 3.31
C ILE A 262 13.35 -3.00 3.02
N GLY A 263 12.29 -3.20 3.79
CA GLY A 263 11.30 -4.27 3.56
C GLY A 263 10.25 -3.95 2.52
N GLY A 264 10.09 -2.67 2.18
CA GLY A 264 9.11 -2.18 1.23
C GLY A 264 8.93 -0.69 1.30
N GLY A 265 8.10 -0.15 0.42
CA GLY A 265 7.74 1.26 0.38
C GLY A 265 6.27 1.45 0.06
N VAL A 266 5.78 2.64 0.34
CA VAL A 266 4.40 3.05 0.06
C VAL A 266 4.43 4.32 -0.78
N ASN A 267 3.62 4.36 -1.84
CA ASN A 267 3.36 5.56 -2.62
C ASN A 267 1.89 5.90 -2.55
N LEU A 268 1.57 7.18 -2.34
CA LEU A 268 0.20 7.68 -2.30
C LEU A 268 -0.09 8.49 -3.56
N GLN A 269 -1.24 8.25 -4.16
CA GLN A 269 -1.72 9.05 -5.28
C GLN A 269 -2.93 9.87 -4.85
N PRO A 270 -2.94 11.19 -5.13
CA PRO A 270 -4.06 12.06 -4.81
C PRO A 270 -5.22 11.87 -5.79
N LYS A 271 -6.42 12.14 -5.30
CA LYS A 271 -7.62 12.25 -6.13
C LYS A 271 -7.51 13.40 -7.14
N ARG A 272 -8.06 13.19 -8.33
CA ARG A 272 -8.21 14.19 -9.40
C ARG A 272 -9.68 14.37 -9.76
N ALA A 273 -9.99 15.44 -10.46
CA ALA A 273 -11.31 15.61 -11.05
C ALA A 273 -11.55 14.54 -12.12
N GLU A 274 -12.66 13.84 -11.99
CA GLU A 274 -13.12 12.83 -12.95
C GLU A 274 -13.87 13.51 -14.11
N ASP A 275 -14.07 12.79 -15.20
CA ASP A 275 -14.83 13.31 -16.34
C ASP A 275 -16.32 13.50 -15.95
N THR A 276 -16.83 12.64 -15.07
CA THR A 276 -18.10 12.85 -14.40
C THR A 276 -17.91 13.70 -13.13
N PRO A 277 -18.67 14.79 -12.95
CA PRO A 277 -18.56 15.60 -11.74
C PRO A 277 -18.77 14.79 -10.46
N THR A 278 -17.87 14.94 -9.51
CA THR A 278 -17.99 14.38 -8.17
C THR A 278 -18.58 15.41 -7.22
N ARG A 279 -19.65 15.07 -6.55
CA ARG A 279 -20.29 15.90 -5.51
C ARG A 279 -20.75 15.00 -4.40
N SER A 280 -19.91 14.78 -3.42
CA SER A 280 -20.16 13.82 -2.34
C SER A 280 -20.04 14.48 -0.98
N VAL A 281 -20.99 14.18 -0.11
CA VAL A 281 -20.94 14.52 1.31
C VAL A 281 -21.11 13.27 2.12
N THR A 282 -20.17 13.04 3.04
CA THR A 282 -20.21 11.91 3.98
C THR A 282 -20.29 12.45 5.40
N LEU A 283 -21.23 11.91 6.19
CA LEU A 283 -21.27 12.06 7.64
C LEU A 283 -20.88 10.74 8.25
N ASP A 284 -20.04 10.76 9.28
CA ASP A 284 -19.57 9.57 9.97
C ASP A 284 -19.63 9.72 11.48
N ALA A 285 -19.77 8.57 12.14
CA ALA A 285 -19.68 8.46 13.60
C ALA A 285 -19.01 7.13 13.97
N GLY A 286 -18.31 7.12 15.11
CA GLY A 286 -17.64 5.90 15.57
C GLY A 286 -17.03 6.03 16.96
N GLY A 287 -16.39 4.97 17.43
CA GLY A 287 -15.77 4.94 18.75
C GLY A 287 -16.81 5.07 19.87
N SER A 288 -16.52 5.88 20.86
CA SER A 288 -17.40 6.17 21.99
C SER A 288 -18.14 7.51 21.86
N GLY A 289 -18.00 8.24 20.74
CA GLY A 289 -18.63 9.54 20.53
C GLY A 289 -17.97 10.40 19.44
N ARG A 290 -17.03 9.85 18.70
CA ARG A 290 -16.35 10.56 17.63
C ARG A 290 -17.29 10.73 16.44
N THR A 291 -17.44 11.95 15.95
CA THR A 291 -18.28 12.28 14.80
C THR A 291 -17.51 13.09 13.78
N GLY A 292 -17.92 13.02 12.52
CA GLY A 292 -17.24 13.75 11.46
C GLY A 292 -18.03 13.98 10.20
N GLY A 293 -17.45 14.78 9.33
CA GLY A 293 -17.97 15.04 8.01
C GLY A 293 -16.86 15.24 7.00
N HIS A 294 -17.07 14.71 5.81
CA HIS A 294 -16.18 14.81 4.66
C HIS A 294 -16.93 15.31 3.44
N ILE A 295 -16.37 16.30 2.75
CA ILE A 295 -16.86 16.85 1.49
C ILE A 295 -15.84 16.56 0.40
N ASP A 296 -16.27 15.96 -0.71
CA ASP A 296 -15.47 15.64 -1.87
C ASP A 296 -16.13 16.23 -3.12
N LEU A 297 -15.51 17.27 -3.68
CA LEU A 297 -16.01 17.98 -4.85
C LEU A 297 -14.98 17.93 -5.98
N GLY A 298 -15.39 17.46 -7.14
CA GLY A 298 -14.56 17.40 -8.34
C GLY A 298 -15.31 17.85 -9.57
N GLN A 299 -14.69 18.70 -10.38
CA GLN A 299 -15.28 19.22 -11.61
C GLN A 299 -14.21 19.46 -12.65
N ARG A 300 -14.53 19.05 -13.89
CA ARG A 300 -13.74 19.46 -15.06
C ARG A 300 -14.44 20.61 -15.80
N PHE A 301 -13.66 21.43 -16.46
CA PHE A 301 -14.14 22.63 -17.15
C PHE A 301 -13.20 23.05 -18.30
N GLY A 302 -13.64 24.04 -19.08
CA GLY A 302 -12.96 24.54 -20.27
C GLY A 302 -13.27 23.70 -21.50
N GLU A 303 -12.65 24.06 -22.62
CA GLU A 303 -12.77 23.34 -23.88
C GLU A 303 -12.23 21.92 -23.71
N ASP A 304 -12.95 20.90 -24.18
CA ASP A 304 -12.65 19.48 -24.02
C ASP A 304 -12.44 19.03 -22.56
N ASN A 305 -13.02 19.71 -21.58
CA ASN A 305 -12.85 19.40 -20.17
C ASN A 305 -11.38 19.33 -19.73
N ARG A 306 -10.50 20.15 -20.32
CA ARG A 306 -9.05 20.08 -20.09
C ARG A 306 -8.61 20.43 -18.69
N PHE A 307 -9.33 21.31 -17.99
CA PHE A 307 -9.00 21.74 -16.63
C PHE A 307 -9.80 20.92 -15.60
N GLY A 308 -9.14 20.45 -14.56
CA GLY A 308 -9.75 19.75 -13.45
C GLY A 308 -9.46 20.45 -12.13
N ALA A 309 -10.43 20.47 -11.23
CA ALA A 309 -10.26 20.87 -9.85
C ALA A 309 -10.96 19.85 -8.91
N ARG A 310 -10.27 19.42 -7.85
CA ARG A 310 -10.81 18.53 -6.82
C ARG A 310 -10.52 19.10 -5.44
N VAL A 311 -11.55 19.15 -4.59
CA VAL A 311 -11.45 19.64 -3.22
C VAL A 311 -11.90 18.53 -2.28
N ASN A 312 -11.12 18.26 -1.24
CA ASN A 312 -11.50 17.38 -0.13
C ASN A 312 -11.38 18.15 1.18
N LEU A 313 -12.45 18.17 1.97
CA LEU A 313 -12.50 18.80 3.28
C LEU A 313 -13.00 17.79 4.31
N LEU A 314 -12.24 17.60 5.40
CA LEU A 314 -12.61 16.72 6.50
C LEU A 314 -12.51 17.47 7.82
N GLN A 315 -13.50 17.26 8.66
CA GLN A 315 -13.43 17.52 10.10
C GLN A 315 -14.04 16.34 10.83
N ARG A 316 -13.29 15.77 11.80
CA ARG A 316 -13.73 14.65 12.63
C ARG A 316 -13.18 14.84 14.03
N GLU A 317 -14.01 14.73 15.07
CA GLU A 317 -13.59 14.92 16.47
C GLU A 317 -14.43 14.12 17.44
N GLY A 318 -13.88 13.82 18.62
CA GLY A 318 -14.50 13.16 19.76
C GLY A 318 -13.78 11.90 20.23
N ASP A 319 -14.43 11.19 21.16
CA ASP A 319 -13.85 10.06 21.87
C ASP A 319 -13.68 8.84 20.99
N THR A 320 -12.54 8.20 21.06
CA THR A 320 -12.24 6.96 20.34
C THR A 320 -12.87 5.74 21.03
N GLY A 321 -12.52 4.54 20.62
CA GLY A 321 -12.89 3.31 21.35
C GLY A 321 -12.04 3.04 22.59
N ILE A 322 -10.97 3.83 22.82
CA ILE A 322 -10.08 3.77 23.98
C ILE A 322 -10.63 4.75 25.00
N ASP A 323 -10.75 4.30 26.26
CA ASP A 323 -11.30 5.15 27.33
C ASP A 323 -10.42 6.39 27.52
N ASP A 324 -11.04 7.55 27.70
CA ASP A 324 -10.41 8.86 27.88
C ASP A 324 -9.51 9.34 26.71
N GLU A 325 -9.44 8.63 25.60
CA GLU A 325 -8.71 9.08 24.40
C GLU A 325 -9.64 9.87 23.47
N ASP A 326 -9.34 11.15 23.28
CA ASP A 326 -10.00 12.03 22.32
C ASP A 326 -9.11 12.29 21.10
N GLN A 327 -9.71 12.31 19.93
CA GLN A 327 -9.00 12.61 18.68
C GLN A 327 -9.74 13.67 17.86
N ARG A 328 -8.96 14.58 17.26
CA ARG A 328 -9.43 15.53 16.25
C ARG A 328 -8.60 15.42 14.98
N SER A 329 -9.27 15.28 13.84
CA SER A 329 -8.66 15.22 12.51
C SER A 329 -9.26 16.29 11.61
N THR A 330 -8.43 17.16 11.05
CA THR A 330 -8.80 18.17 10.06
C THR A 330 -7.96 17.96 8.81
N LEU A 331 -8.60 17.94 7.64
CA LEU A 331 -7.93 17.87 6.33
C LEU A 331 -8.58 18.86 5.38
N ALA A 332 -7.75 19.60 4.64
CA ALA A 332 -8.18 20.38 3.49
C ALA A 332 -7.19 20.17 2.35
N THR A 333 -7.67 19.73 1.19
CA THR A 333 -6.82 19.56 0.00
C THR A 333 -7.46 20.15 -1.23
N LEU A 334 -6.62 20.66 -2.13
CA LEU A 334 -6.97 21.14 -3.45
C LEU A 334 -6.05 20.46 -4.47
N GLY A 335 -6.64 19.68 -5.36
CA GLY A 335 -5.97 19.11 -6.53
C GLY A 335 -6.40 19.87 -7.79
N LEU A 336 -5.44 20.30 -8.57
CA LEU A 336 -5.64 20.96 -9.86
C LEU A 336 -4.96 20.15 -10.95
N ASP A 337 -5.56 20.03 -12.12
CA ASP A 337 -4.93 19.40 -13.27
C ASP A 337 -5.33 20.05 -14.59
N TYR A 338 -4.44 19.94 -15.56
CA TYR A 338 -4.64 20.29 -16.95
C TYR A 338 -4.25 19.11 -17.85
N ARG A 339 -5.15 18.72 -18.74
CA ARG A 339 -4.97 17.65 -19.74
C ARG A 339 -4.99 18.24 -21.13
N GLY A 340 -3.82 18.57 -21.69
CA GLY A 340 -3.66 18.94 -23.08
C GLY A 340 -3.23 17.76 -23.94
N GLU A 341 -3.11 17.95 -25.24
CA GLU A 341 -2.71 16.89 -26.18
C GLU A 341 -1.31 16.33 -25.87
N ARG A 342 -0.36 17.21 -25.56
CA ARG A 342 1.05 16.86 -25.27
C ARG A 342 1.51 17.31 -23.87
N LEU A 343 0.80 18.26 -23.27
CA LEU A 343 1.16 18.84 -21.98
C LEU A 343 0.14 18.43 -20.92
N ARG A 344 0.60 17.81 -19.85
CA ARG A 344 -0.18 17.51 -18.65
C ARG A 344 0.45 18.20 -17.46
N LEU A 345 -0.37 18.93 -16.71
CA LEU A 345 0.04 19.62 -15.49
C LEU A 345 -0.82 19.13 -14.33
N SER A 346 -0.23 19.01 -13.16
CA SER A 346 -0.98 18.80 -11.92
C SER A 346 -0.34 19.56 -10.77
N ALA A 347 -1.17 20.01 -9.83
CA ALA A 347 -0.74 20.64 -8.60
C ALA A 347 -1.63 20.21 -7.43
N ASP A 348 -1.03 19.97 -6.28
CA ASP A 348 -1.67 19.58 -5.05
C ASP A 348 -1.27 20.52 -3.92
N PHE A 349 -2.25 20.96 -3.13
CA PHE A 349 -2.05 21.71 -1.91
C PHE A 349 -2.83 21.04 -0.80
N GLY A 350 -2.22 20.88 0.36
CA GLY A 350 -2.82 20.22 1.49
C GLY A 350 -2.47 20.86 2.82
N TYR A 351 -3.44 20.85 3.73
CA TYR A 351 -3.30 21.14 5.13
C TYR A 351 -3.91 19.99 5.92
N GLN A 352 -3.18 19.47 6.89
CA GLN A 352 -3.66 18.45 7.79
C GLN A 352 -3.31 18.81 9.22
N LYS A 353 -4.26 18.58 10.15
CA LYS A 353 -4.02 18.69 11.59
C LYS A 353 -4.61 17.47 12.29
N GLN A 354 -3.78 16.83 13.12
CA GLN A 354 -4.18 15.71 13.98
C GLN A 354 -3.90 16.08 15.43
N VAL A 355 -4.88 15.92 16.30
CA VAL A 355 -4.71 16.10 17.75
C VAL A 355 -5.16 14.81 18.41
N ILE A 356 -4.36 14.30 19.33
CA ILE A 356 -4.68 13.13 20.15
C ILE A 356 -4.43 13.50 21.58
N ASN A 357 -5.47 13.51 22.40
CA ASN A 357 -5.37 13.71 23.84
C ASN A 357 -5.39 12.34 24.53
N GLN A 358 -4.56 12.17 25.53
CA GLN A 358 -4.44 10.94 26.31
C GLN A 358 -4.21 9.67 25.46
N GLY A 359 -3.46 9.80 24.34
CA GLY A 359 -3.08 8.66 23.53
C GLY A 359 -2.26 7.64 24.34
N ARG A 360 -2.56 6.34 24.16
CA ARG A 360 -1.86 5.27 24.90
C ARG A 360 -0.34 5.37 24.75
N PRO A 361 0.42 5.39 25.87
CA PRO A 361 1.87 5.38 25.82
C PRO A 361 2.41 4.02 25.38
N VAL A 362 3.64 4.00 24.93
CA VAL A 362 4.40 2.76 24.78
C VAL A 362 4.75 2.16 26.14
N VAL A 363 4.83 0.81 26.19
CA VAL A 363 5.16 0.08 27.41
C VAL A 363 6.50 -0.62 27.25
N TYR A 364 7.47 -0.24 28.07
CA TYR A 364 8.77 -0.91 28.13
C TYR A 364 8.77 -2.03 29.17
N LEU A 365 9.55 -3.07 28.90
CA LEU A 365 9.81 -4.14 29.86
C LEU A 365 11.12 -3.87 30.62
N GLY A 366 11.04 -3.80 31.94
CA GLY A 366 12.22 -3.68 32.77
C GLY A 366 13.07 -4.94 32.79
N ALA A 367 14.34 -4.80 33.16
CA ALA A 367 15.24 -5.92 33.32
C ALA A 367 14.74 -6.89 34.41
N GLY A 368 14.87 -8.20 34.16
CA GLY A 368 14.49 -9.24 35.15
C GLY A 368 13.07 -9.81 35.02
N LEU A 369 12.26 -9.26 34.09
CA LEU A 369 10.98 -9.88 33.74
C LEU A 369 11.23 -11.21 32.99
N SER A 370 10.60 -12.29 33.48
CA SER A 370 10.70 -13.63 32.90
C SER A 370 9.61 -13.91 31.87
N LYS A 371 8.59 -13.07 31.81
CA LYS A 371 7.45 -13.15 30.85
C LYS A 371 6.98 -11.75 30.50
N VAL A 372 6.28 -11.64 29.38
CA VAL A 372 5.55 -10.43 29.04
C VAL A 372 4.23 -10.42 29.82
N PRO A 373 3.89 -9.36 30.56
CA PRO A 373 2.58 -9.21 31.19
C PRO A 373 1.47 -9.25 30.12
N HIS A 374 0.27 -9.74 30.47
CA HIS A 374 -0.85 -9.74 29.52
C HIS A 374 -1.24 -8.30 29.14
N ALA A 375 -1.86 -8.14 27.96
CA ALA A 375 -2.41 -6.85 27.59
C ALA A 375 -3.55 -6.46 28.55
N PRO A 376 -3.69 -5.16 28.91
CA PRO A 376 -4.88 -4.67 29.60
C PRO A 376 -6.14 -4.93 28.76
N SER A 377 -7.34 -4.73 29.37
CA SER A 377 -8.58 -4.81 28.59
C SER A 377 -8.51 -3.95 27.35
N ALA A 378 -9.19 -4.34 26.29
CA ALA A 378 -9.02 -3.70 24.99
C ALA A 378 -9.34 -2.19 25.00
N ARG A 379 -10.20 -1.74 25.90
CA ARG A 379 -10.56 -0.34 26.05
C ARG A 379 -9.71 0.44 27.05
N ASP A 380 -9.04 -0.24 27.98
CA ASP A 380 -8.30 0.43 29.05
C ASP A 380 -7.28 1.40 28.49
N ASN A 381 -7.21 2.57 29.10
CA ASN A 381 -6.19 3.59 28.82
C ASN A 381 -5.26 3.72 30.01
N TYR A 382 -3.98 3.62 29.78
CA TYR A 382 -2.93 3.78 30.79
C TYR A 382 -2.07 5.01 30.54
N ALA A 383 -2.57 5.95 29.75
CA ALA A 383 -1.99 7.28 29.59
C ALA A 383 -2.22 8.15 30.84
N GLN A 384 -1.53 9.26 30.89
CA GLN A 384 -1.78 10.29 31.90
C GLN A 384 -2.61 11.42 31.28
N ASP A 385 -3.46 12.05 32.07
CA ASP A 385 -4.42 13.10 31.67
C ASP A 385 -3.76 14.34 31.02
N TRP A 386 -2.50 14.60 31.37
CA TRP A 386 -1.71 15.69 30.78
C TRP A 386 -1.04 15.34 29.44
N SER A 387 -1.14 14.10 28.98
CA SER A 387 -0.49 13.68 27.72
C SER A 387 -1.32 14.08 26.52
N TYR A 388 -0.66 14.59 25.49
CA TYR A 388 -1.27 14.95 24.22
C TYR A 388 -0.24 14.95 23.10
N SER A 389 -0.75 14.92 21.86
CA SER A 389 0.02 15.05 20.63
C SER A 389 -0.75 15.94 19.65
N GLN A 390 -0.08 16.93 19.09
CA GLN A 390 -0.60 17.77 18.02
C GLN A 390 0.37 17.74 16.85
N LEU A 391 -0.12 17.34 15.69
CA LEU A 391 0.60 17.26 14.43
C LEU A 391 -0.07 18.21 13.44
N GLU A 392 0.69 19.10 12.83
CA GLU A 392 0.19 20.08 11.88
C GLU A 392 1.11 20.14 10.68
N ASP A 393 0.56 19.87 9.50
CA ASP A 393 1.30 19.76 8.25
C ASP A 393 0.69 20.65 7.19
N THR A 394 1.52 21.43 6.50
CA THR A 394 1.17 22.11 5.25
C THR A 394 2.09 21.60 4.16
N PHE A 395 1.53 21.15 3.07
CA PHE A 395 2.30 20.50 2.00
C PHE A 395 1.75 20.84 0.63
N GLY A 396 2.58 20.65 -0.38
CA GLY A 396 2.15 20.80 -1.76
C GLY A 396 3.17 20.27 -2.73
N MET A 397 2.71 19.92 -3.93
CA MET A 397 3.54 19.55 -5.05
C MET A 397 2.95 20.03 -6.37
N ALA A 398 3.80 20.16 -7.37
CA ALA A 398 3.41 20.37 -8.76
C ALA A 398 4.18 19.41 -9.66
N ARG A 399 3.56 18.99 -10.76
CA ARG A 399 4.13 18.11 -11.77
C ARG A 399 3.74 18.57 -13.16
N ALA A 400 4.69 18.56 -14.07
CA ALA A 400 4.49 18.77 -15.49
C ALA A 400 5.03 17.56 -16.26
N GLU A 401 4.29 17.12 -17.23
CA GLU A 401 4.67 16.07 -18.18
C GLU A 401 4.45 16.61 -19.60
N TYR A 402 5.43 16.34 -20.49
CA TYR A 402 5.37 16.78 -21.87
C TYR A 402 5.77 15.66 -22.81
N ASP A 403 4.90 15.35 -23.78
CA ASP A 403 5.17 14.36 -24.82
C ASP A 403 5.89 15.04 -25.98
N PHE A 404 7.21 14.85 -26.07
CA PHE A 404 8.05 15.35 -27.17
C PHE A 404 7.68 14.68 -28.48
N SER A 405 7.29 13.40 -28.40
CA SER A 405 6.74 12.59 -29.47
C SER A 405 5.84 11.52 -28.86
N ASP A 406 5.23 10.69 -29.69
CA ASP A 406 4.39 9.56 -29.24
C ASP A 406 5.14 8.53 -28.39
N ASN A 407 6.47 8.49 -28.53
CA ASN A 407 7.33 7.55 -27.85
C ASN A 407 8.19 8.16 -26.72
N TRP A 408 8.16 9.47 -26.51
CA TRP A 408 9.03 10.11 -25.52
C TRP A 408 8.30 11.13 -24.67
N THR A 409 8.29 10.90 -23.38
CA THR A 409 7.70 11.80 -22.37
C THR A 409 8.76 12.27 -21.39
N GLY A 410 8.91 13.58 -21.27
CA GLY A 410 9.68 14.20 -20.20
C GLY A 410 8.78 14.62 -19.05
N TYR A 411 9.28 14.58 -17.84
CA TYR A 411 8.56 15.07 -16.68
C TYR A 411 9.46 15.83 -15.70
N VAL A 412 8.85 16.77 -14.99
CA VAL A 412 9.44 17.45 -13.84
C VAL A 412 8.39 17.56 -12.75
N ALA A 413 8.78 17.33 -11.50
CA ALA A 413 7.92 17.52 -10.35
C ALA A 413 8.71 18.09 -9.18
N GLY A 414 8.07 18.96 -8.40
CA GLY A 414 8.64 19.52 -7.19
C GLY A 414 7.59 19.67 -6.12
N GLY A 415 8.01 19.57 -4.87
CA GLY A 415 7.12 19.70 -3.72
C GLY A 415 7.84 20.14 -2.47
N ALA A 416 7.06 20.58 -1.49
CA ALA A 416 7.57 20.98 -0.19
C ALA A 416 6.55 20.66 0.90
N LYS A 417 7.03 20.49 2.12
CA LYS A 417 6.19 20.45 3.32
C LYS A 417 6.82 21.27 4.44
N TYR A 418 5.94 21.74 5.31
CA TYR A 418 6.28 22.25 6.63
C TYR A 418 5.44 21.51 7.67
N THR A 419 6.12 20.88 8.63
CA THR A 419 5.51 20.14 9.73
C THR A 419 5.81 20.82 11.04
N ARG A 420 4.81 20.95 11.91
CA ARG A 420 4.95 21.31 13.31
C ARG A 420 4.33 20.24 14.19
N GLU A 421 5.13 19.67 15.08
CA GLU A 421 4.68 18.72 16.09
C GLU A 421 4.88 19.30 17.48
N ASN A 422 3.87 19.11 18.33
CA ASN A 422 3.91 19.52 19.72
C ASN A 422 3.23 18.45 20.56
N GLY A 423 3.94 17.86 21.52
CA GLY A 423 3.37 16.78 22.30
C GLY A 423 4.05 16.55 23.64
N VAL A 424 3.23 16.24 24.64
CA VAL A 424 3.69 15.75 25.94
C VAL A 424 3.30 14.28 26.05
N TYR A 425 4.29 13.42 26.15
CA TYR A 425 4.14 11.97 26.11
C TYR A 425 4.42 11.36 27.46
N SER A 426 3.54 10.48 27.92
CA SER A 426 3.83 9.57 29.03
C SER A 426 4.49 8.30 28.52
N SER A 427 5.18 7.58 29.38
CA SER A 427 5.72 6.24 29.11
C SER A 427 5.65 5.42 30.38
N LEU A 428 5.63 4.07 30.24
CA LEU A 428 5.60 3.16 31.37
C LEU A 428 6.66 2.07 31.16
N THR A 429 7.56 1.90 32.15
CA THR A 429 8.52 0.80 32.20
C THR A 429 8.10 -0.15 33.31
N LEU A 430 7.66 -1.35 32.96
CA LEU A 430 7.18 -2.36 33.90
C LEU A 430 8.33 -3.00 34.68
N THR A 431 8.10 -3.22 35.97
CA THR A 431 9.08 -3.83 36.87
C THR A 431 8.68 -5.23 37.34
N ASP A 432 7.39 -5.56 37.23
CA ASP A 432 6.85 -6.89 37.60
C ASP A 432 5.65 -7.30 36.75
N LEU A 433 5.19 -8.54 36.94
CA LEU A 433 4.05 -9.13 36.22
C LEU A 433 2.69 -8.64 36.72
N ALA A 434 2.64 -7.98 37.88
CA ALA A 434 1.42 -7.34 38.41
C ALA A 434 1.14 -5.98 37.77
N GLY A 435 1.98 -5.58 36.80
CA GLY A 435 1.82 -4.31 36.06
C GLY A 435 2.44 -3.11 36.75
N ASN A 436 3.10 -3.28 37.90
CA ASN A 436 3.80 -2.17 38.54
C ASN A 436 4.97 -1.70 37.69
N GLY A 437 5.18 -0.37 37.69
CA GLY A 437 6.22 0.21 36.83
C GLY A 437 6.58 1.64 37.21
N ARG A 438 7.44 2.21 36.38
CA ARG A 438 7.92 3.58 36.49
C ARG A 438 7.47 4.39 35.27
N GLY A 439 6.69 5.43 35.53
CA GLY A 439 6.23 6.36 34.48
C GLY A 439 7.26 7.43 34.17
N GLY A 440 7.37 7.77 32.89
CA GLY A 440 8.19 8.86 32.39
C GLY A 440 7.36 9.99 31.79
N MET A 441 8.01 11.14 31.52
CA MET A 441 7.43 12.26 30.81
C MET A 441 8.44 12.76 29.78
N LEU A 442 7.99 13.00 28.56
CA LEU A 442 8.73 13.68 27.50
C LEU A 442 7.84 14.74 26.87
N TYR A 443 8.27 16.00 26.88
CA TYR A 443 7.75 17.05 26.03
C TYR A 443 8.74 17.28 24.90
N SER A 444 8.28 17.23 23.64
CA SER A 444 9.16 17.34 22.48
C SER A 444 8.51 18.11 21.34
N PRO A 445 8.70 19.44 21.30
CA PRO A 445 8.37 20.21 20.11
C PRO A 445 9.34 19.90 18.98
N HIS A 446 8.81 19.76 17.77
CA HIS A 446 9.56 19.44 16.56
C HIS A 446 9.00 20.19 15.37
N ASP A 447 9.86 20.86 14.62
CA ASP A 447 9.55 21.47 13.34
C ASP A 447 10.39 20.82 12.24
N GLU A 448 9.80 20.59 11.07
CA GLU A 448 10.48 20.01 9.91
C GLU A 448 10.10 20.75 8.63
N GLU A 449 11.08 21.14 7.84
CA GLU A 449 10.92 21.70 6.51
C GLU A 449 11.61 20.79 5.49
N ASN A 450 10.87 20.31 4.49
CA ASN A 450 11.42 19.52 3.40
C ASN A 450 11.08 20.14 2.05
N LYS A 451 12.02 20.02 1.10
CA LYS A 451 11.88 20.39 -0.31
C LYS A 451 12.35 19.23 -1.16
N SER A 452 11.60 18.90 -2.20
CA SER A 452 11.92 17.79 -3.11
C SER A 452 11.75 18.20 -4.55
N LEU A 453 12.58 17.63 -5.41
CA LEU A 453 12.54 17.84 -6.85
C LEU A 453 12.84 16.52 -7.55
N MET A 454 12.13 16.23 -8.63
CA MET A 454 12.46 15.14 -9.55
C MET A 454 12.26 15.58 -10.99
N ALA A 455 13.05 14.99 -11.91
CA ALA A 455 12.88 15.14 -13.34
C ALA A 455 13.28 13.83 -14.02
N GLY A 456 12.73 13.57 -15.19
CA GLY A 456 13.11 12.38 -15.94
C GLY A 456 12.59 12.37 -17.36
N LEU A 457 12.98 11.33 -18.05
CA LEU A 457 12.62 11.06 -19.43
C LEU A 457 12.29 9.57 -19.56
N ASN A 458 11.10 9.27 -20.09
CA ASN A 458 10.66 7.92 -20.39
C ASN A 458 10.49 7.80 -21.90
N GLY A 459 10.98 6.71 -22.47
CA GLY A 459 10.91 6.53 -23.90
C GLY A 459 10.76 5.09 -24.31
N HIS A 460 10.19 4.89 -25.49
CA HIS A 460 10.06 3.60 -26.16
C HIS A 460 10.79 3.64 -27.48
N LEU A 461 11.52 2.59 -27.76
CA LEU A 461 12.12 2.38 -29.08
C LEU A 461 12.16 0.88 -29.43
N GLN A 462 12.27 0.60 -30.70
CA GLN A 462 12.38 -0.75 -31.23
C GLN A 462 13.74 -0.94 -31.90
N THR A 463 14.45 -2.00 -31.57
CA THR A 463 15.71 -2.38 -32.26
C THR A 463 15.59 -3.79 -32.80
N GLY A 464 15.21 -3.89 -34.06
CA GLY A 464 14.87 -5.18 -34.67
C GLY A 464 13.70 -5.85 -33.94
N PRO A 465 13.86 -7.08 -33.42
CA PRO A 465 12.80 -7.79 -32.71
C PRO A 465 12.74 -7.42 -31.19
N VAL A 466 13.57 -6.49 -30.72
CA VAL A 466 13.67 -6.13 -29.30
C VAL A 466 13.02 -4.80 -29.06
N SER A 467 12.03 -4.74 -28.16
CA SER A 467 11.47 -3.51 -27.65
C SER A 467 12.33 -2.98 -26.48
N HIS A 468 12.40 -1.68 -26.34
CA HIS A 468 13.13 -1.01 -25.27
C HIS A 468 12.21 -0.02 -24.58
N GLN A 469 12.12 -0.09 -23.25
CA GLN A 469 11.53 0.93 -22.42
C GLN A 469 12.64 1.61 -21.60
N LEU A 470 13.07 2.77 -22.09
CA LEU A 470 14.14 3.54 -21.49
C LEU A 470 13.60 4.51 -20.44
N ASN A 471 14.22 4.51 -19.28
CA ASN A 471 13.88 5.41 -18.19
C ASN A 471 15.14 6.09 -17.67
N PHE A 472 15.10 7.42 -17.62
CA PHE A 472 16.13 8.25 -17.00
C PHE A 472 15.48 9.12 -15.92
N GLY A 473 16.08 9.18 -14.73
CA GLY A 473 15.55 9.93 -13.60
C GLY A 473 16.61 10.65 -12.79
N LEU A 474 16.27 11.87 -12.38
CA LEU A 474 17.01 12.68 -11.42
C LEU A 474 16.07 12.96 -10.23
N ALA A 475 16.59 12.91 -9.00
CA ALA A 475 15.84 13.31 -7.83
C ALA A 475 16.75 13.97 -6.79
N GLY A 476 16.17 14.90 -6.04
CA GLY A 476 16.84 15.59 -4.94
C GLY A 476 15.85 15.90 -3.83
N MET A 477 16.27 15.76 -2.56
CA MET A 477 15.52 16.15 -1.38
C MET A 477 16.45 16.89 -0.41
N TRP A 478 15.93 17.91 0.23
CA TRP A 478 16.61 18.73 1.24
C TRP A 478 15.66 18.87 2.42
N GLY A 479 16.13 18.49 3.60
CA GLY A 479 15.37 18.58 4.85
C GLY A 479 16.14 19.31 5.94
N GLU A 480 15.40 20.06 6.76
CA GLU A 480 15.88 20.68 8.00
C GLU A 480 14.94 20.30 9.13
N GLN A 481 15.50 19.82 10.23
CA GLN A 481 14.78 19.42 11.44
C GLN A 481 15.21 20.28 12.60
N ARG A 482 14.23 20.80 13.35
CA ARG A 482 14.42 21.54 14.60
C ARG A 482 13.72 20.79 15.71
N SER A 483 14.36 20.67 16.87
CA SER A 483 13.75 20.00 18.02
C SER A 483 14.31 20.52 19.34
N ALA A 484 13.47 20.47 20.34
CA ALA A 484 13.82 20.67 21.73
C ALA A 484 13.16 19.57 22.57
N TYR A 485 13.54 19.45 23.83
CA TYR A 485 12.86 18.54 24.74
C TYR A 485 12.93 18.96 26.19
N GLU A 486 11.92 18.56 26.94
CA GLU A 486 11.90 18.53 28.40
C GLU A 486 11.55 17.10 28.84
N THR A 487 12.31 16.53 29.77
CA THR A 487 12.07 15.18 30.28
C THR A 487 12.42 15.08 31.75
N ILE A 488 12.08 13.98 32.40
CA ILE A 488 12.45 13.69 33.78
C ILE A 488 13.56 12.64 33.84
N ALA A 489 14.53 12.86 34.70
CA ALA A 489 15.59 11.90 34.99
C ALA A 489 15.02 10.57 35.47
N THR A 490 15.74 9.49 35.27
CA THR A 490 15.32 8.12 35.68
C THR A 490 15.00 8.05 37.18
N SER A 491 15.73 8.77 38.03
CA SER A 491 15.49 8.85 39.44
C SER A 491 14.20 9.59 39.83
N ALA A 492 13.70 10.46 38.94
CA ALA A 492 12.47 11.23 39.14
C ALA A 492 11.22 10.57 38.56
N ARG A 493 11.36 9.39 37.94
CA ARG A 493 10.22 8.67 37.39
C ARG A 493 9.24 8.27 38.49
N TYR A 494 7.95 8.50 38.23
CA TYR A 494 6.87 8.23 39.18
C TYR A 494 6.42 6.77 39.18
N PHE A 495 5.85 6.28 40.26
CA PHE A 495 5.23 4.96 40.28
C PHE A 495 3.87 4.98 39.61
N ASN A 496 3.60 3.97 38.84
CA ASN A 496 2.30 3.72 38.23
C ASN A 496 2.10 2.20 37.99
N ASN A 497 0.90 1.82 37.62
CA ASN A 497 0.53 0.46 37.28
C ASN A 497 -0.18 0.41 35.94
N LEU A 498 0.07 -0.65 35.17
CA LEU A 498 -0.51 -0.86 33.84
C LEU A 498 -2.01 -1.14 33.87
N TYR A 499 -2.49 -1.82 34.91
CA TYR A 499 -3.87 -2.31 35.08
C TYR A 499 -4.71 -1.47 36.05
N ASP A 500 -4.05 -0.71 36.93
CA ASP A 500 -4.66 0.19 37.88
C ASP A 500 -3.93 1.52 37.85
N VAL A 501 -4.31 2.31 36.85
CA VAL A 501 -3.61 3.58 36.52
C VAL A 501 -3.86 4.62 37.60
N VAL A 502 -2.79 5.13 38.18
CA VAL A 502 -2.87 6.20 39.15
C VAL A 502 -2.63 7.53 38.45
N PRO A 503 -3.64 8.42 38.36
CA PRO A 503 -3.46 9.76 37.83
C PRO A 503 -2.37 10.50 38.61
N ARG A 504 -1.45 11.13 37.91
CA ARG A 504 -0.33 11.90 38.49
C ARG A 504 -0.31 13.31 37.90
N PRO A 505 -0.03 14.34 38.69
CA PRO A 505 0.23 15.64 38.10
C PRO A 505 1.39 15.58 37.10
N ARG A 506 1.35 16.43 36.07
CA ARG A 506 2.47 16.52 35.13
C ARG A 506 3.77 16.77 35.90
N PRO A 507 4.77 15.88 35.75
CA PRO A 507 6.04 16.03 36.43
C PRO A 507 6.78 17.30 36.00
N VAL A 508 7.52 17.93 36.96
CA VAL A 508 8.43 19.00 36.60
C VAL A 508 9.65 18.42 35.90
N ALA A 509 9.99 18.96 34.75
CA ALA A 509 11.14 18.50 33.97
C ALA A 509 12.45 18.70 34.77
N THR A 510 13.36 17.75 34.66
CA THR A 510 14.67 17.76 35.32
C THR A 510 15.83 17.66 34.31
N SER A 511 15.53 17.50 33.04
CA SER A 511 16.49 17.47 31.94
C SER A 511 15.92 18.16 30.70
N PHE A 512 16.75 18.98 30.07
CA PHE A 512 16.32 19.90 29.03
C PHE A 512 17.26 19.82 27.83
N GLY A 513 16.71 19.94 26.63
CA GLY A 513 17.47 20.09 25.40
C GLY A 513 16.93 21.25 24.57
N SER A 514 17.70 22.30 24.40
CA SER A 514 17.32 23.50 23.66
C SER A 514 16.15 24.27 24.28
N ASP A 515 15.82 25.43 23.73
CA ASP A 515 14.65 26.22 24.09
C ASP A 515 13.41 25.60 23.44
N ILE A 516 12.40 25.27 24.22
CA ILE A 516 11.15 24.67 23.75
C ILE A 516 10.28 25.63 22.93
N HIS A 517 10.53 26.95 23.04
CA HIS A 517 9.81 27.99 22.30
C HIS A 517 10.55 28.40 21.00
N ASP A 518 11.86 28.10 20.91
CA ASP A 518 12.69 28.31 19.74
C ASP A 518 13.63 27.09 19.54
N PRO A 519 13.08 25.96 19.06
CA PRO A 519 13.84 24.74 18.86
C PRO A 519 15.02 24.94 17.91
N ARG A 520 16.19 24.42 18.32
CA ARG A 520 17.40 24.49 17.49
C ARG A 520 17.35 23.49 16.35
N ILE A 521 18.12 23.79 15.31
CA ILE A 521 18.42 22.81 14.25
C ILE A 521 19.15 21.62 14.89
N VAL A 522 18.59 20.43 14.70
CA VAL A 522 19.16 19.16 15.17
C VAL A 522 19.57 18.25 14.03
N GLY A 523 19.05 18.48 12.82
CA GLY A 523 19.36 17.69 11.64
C GLY A 523 19.22 18.48 10.34
N LYS A 524 20.10 18.20 9.39
CA LYS A 524 19.92 18.53 7.97
C LYS A 524 20.24 17.31 7.16
N ASN A 525 19.42 17.05 6.16
CA ASN A 525 19.66 15.98 5.20
C ASN A 525 19.61 16.51 3.76
N GLN A 526 20.44 15.93 2.91
CA GLN A 526 20.42 16.14 1.48
C GLN A 526 20.61 14.80 0.80
N ILE A 527 19.63 14.39 0.02
CA ILE A 527 19.69 13.16 -0.75
C ILE A 527 19.56 13.53 -2.23
N LYS A 528 20.50 13.07 -3.06
CA LYS A 528 20.48 13.26 -4.51
C LYS A 528 20.65 11.93 -5.20
N SER A 529 20.02 11.76 -6.36
CA SER A 529 20.20 10.55 -7.15
C SER A 529 20.05 10.79 -8.64
N THR A 530 20.76 9.95 -9.41
CA THR A 530 20.63 9.81 -10.85
C THR A 530 20.44 8.34 -11.16
N ALA A 531 19.49 8.01 -12.02
CA ALA A 531 19.18 6.64 -12.36
C ALA A 531 18.91 6.48 -13.85
N VAL A 532 19.25 5.29 -14.37
CA VAL A 532 18.93 4.87 -15.72
C VAL A 532 18.48 3.41 -15.69
N ALA A 533 17.49 3.08 -16.48
CA ALA A 533 17.02 1.71 -16.69
C ALA A 533 16.62 1.51 -18.13
N ASP A 534 16.76 0.25 -18.58
CA ASP A 534 16.16 -0.27 -19.80
C ASP A 534 15.42 -1.55 -19.49
N THR A 535 14.17 -1.62 -19.92
CA THR A 535 13.39 -2.86 -19.94
C THR A 535 13.32 -3.35 -21.37
N LEU A 536 14.05 -4.44 -21.63
CA LEU A 536 14.17 -5.09 -22.92
C LEU A 536 13.06 -6.11 -23.08
N GLY A 537 12.24 -5.96 -24.11
CA GLY A 537 11.16 -6.90 -24.45
C GLY A 537 11.56 -7.80 -25.62
N PHE A 538 11.31 -9.09 -25.45
CA PHE A 538 11.60 -10.15 -26.43
C PHE A 538 10.31 -10.96 -26.67
N LEU A 539 10.21 -11.55 -27.84
CA LEU A 539 9.10 -12.43 -28.25
C LEU A 539 7.74 -11.73 -28.09
N ASP A 540 7.60 -10.54 -28.64
CA ASP A 540 6.42 -9.69 -28.52
C ASP A 540 6.09 -9.40 -27.03
N ASP A 541 7.11 -8.99 -26.27
CA ASP A 541 7.06 -8.67 -24.84
C ASP A 541 6.59 -9.80 -23.90
N ARG A 542 6.67 -11.06 -24.38
CA ARG A 542 6.46 -12.22 -23.51
C ARG A 542 7.59 -12.44 -22.52
N VAL A 543 8.78 -11.93 -22.81
CA VAL A 543 9.92 -11.93 -21.91
C VAL A 543 10.42 -10.50 -21.76
N LEU A 544 10.38 -9.96 -20.53
CA LEU A 544 10.85 -8.63 -20.20
C LEU A 544 12.07 -8.73 -19.28
N LEU A 545 13.18 -8.11 -19.65
CA LEU A 545 14.42 -8.04 -18.87
C LEU A 545 14.70 -6.58 -18.47
N THR A 546 14.49 -6.25 -17.21
CA THR A 546 14.78 -4.93 -16.67
C THR A 546 16.19 -4.88 -16.10
N LEU A 547 17.01 -3.98 -16.62
CA LEU A 547 18.36 -3.69 -16.18
C LEU A 547 18.48 -2.21 -15.85
N GLY A 548 19.08 -1.88 -14.71
CA GLY A 548 19.26 -0.48 -14.35
C GLY A 548 20.27 -0.27 -13.25
N VAL A 549 20.68 0.99 -13.12
CA VAL A 549 21.56 1.45 -12.06
C VAL A 549 21.10 2.80 -11.54
N ARG A 550 21.27 3.02 -10.23
CA ARG A 550 21.04 4.31 -9.57
C ARG A 550 22.24 4.69 -8.73
N ARG A 551 22.79 5.85 -8.99
CA ARG A 551 23.81 6.46 -8.13
C ARG A 551 23.12 7.43 -7.17
N GLN A 552 23.44 7.33 -5.89
CA GLN A 552 22.82 8.12 -4.84
C GLN A 552 23.89 8.73 -3.94
N SER A 553 23.69 9.98 -3.53
CA SER A 553 24.52 10.70 -2.56
C SER A 553 23.65 11.04 -1.36
N ILE A 554 24.14 10.75 -0.17
CA ILE A 554 23.47 10.96 1.12
C ILE A 554 24.39 11.86 1.95
N VAL A 555 23.89 13.06 2.28
CA VAL A 555 24.57 13.99 3.19
C VAL A 555 23.64 14.21 4.40
N VAL A 556 24.15 13.97 5.60
CA VAL A 556 23.42 14.19 6.85
C VAL A 556 24.32 14.89 7.86
N ASP A 557 23.88 16.04 8.32
CA ASP A 557 24.50 16.78 9.40
C ASP A 557 23.61 16.74 10.65
N GLY A 558 24.20 16.52 11.80
CA GLY A 558 23.54 16.50 13.09
C GLY A 558 24.14 17.49 14.08
N TRP A 559 23.27 17.99 14.97
CA TRP A 559 23.68 18.89 16.05
C TRP A 559 23.14 18.39 17.40
N ASN A 560 23.94 18.54 18.42
CA ASN A 560 23.55 18.24 19.78
C ASN A 560 22.47 19.20 20.25
N THR A 561 21.33 18.69 20.70
CA THR A 561 20.17 19.50 21.12
C THR A 561 20.48 20.39 22.31
N VAL A 562 21.35 19.94 23.25
CA VAL A 562 21.73 20.70 24.46
C VAL A 562 22.74 21.78 24.14
N THR A 563 23.86 21.41 23.51
CA THR A 563 25.01 22.31 23.32
C THR A 563 24.94 23.10 22.01
N GLY A 564 24.18 22.64 21.03
CA GLY A 564 24.17 23.18 19.67
C GLY A 564 25.42 22.85 18.85
N ALA A 565 26.36 22.08 19.39
CA ALA A 565 27.58 21.70 18.68
C ALA A 565 27.23 20.66 17.60
N ARG A 566 27.88 20.75 16.44
CA ARG A 566 27.77 19.73 15.40
C ARG A 566 28.37 18.43 15.93
N ASN A 567 27.56 17.36 15.96
CA ASN A 567 27.91 16.06 16.51
C ASN A 567 27.93 14.93 15.48
N ALA A 568 27.47 15.20 14.26
CA ALA A 568 27.52 14.25 13.16
C ALA A 568 27.71 14.99 11.83
N SER A 569 28.52 14.41 10.96
CA SER A 569 28.66 14.79 9.56
C SER A 569 28.88 13.52 8.76
N TYR A 570 27.98 13.26 7.85
CA TYR A 570 27.98 12.08 7.03
C TYR A 570 27.81 12.50 5.56
N GLU A 571 28.73 12.06 4.70
CA GLU A 571 28.64 12.28 3.26
C GLU A 571 29.16 11.04 2.53
N GLU A 572 28.26 10.32 1.90
CA GLU A 572 28.60 9.10 1.18
C GLU A 572 27.81 8.97 -0.11
N SER A 573 28.39 8.26 -1.07
CA SER A 573 27.75 7.95 -2.35
C SER A 573 27.81 6.46 -2.66
N VAL A 574 26.73 5.94 -3.21
CA VAL A 574 26.64 4.52 -3.56
C VAL A 574 25.89 4.33 -4.88
N THR A 575 26.24 3.25 -5.58
CA THR A 575 25.52 2.83 -6.79
C THR A 575 24.82 1.51 -6.51
N THR A 576 23.52 1.46 -6.74
CA THR A 576 22.67 0.28 -6.57
C THR A 576 22.17 -0.21 -7.94
N PRO A 577 22.40 -1.49 -8.30
CA PRO A 577 21.83 -2.09 -9.50
C PRO A 577 20.43 -2.63 -9.26
N VAL A 578 19.71 -2.84 -10.35
CA VAL A 578 18.49 -3.64 -10.43
C VAL A 578 18.59 -4.64 -11.56
N TYR A 579 18.11 -5.84 -11.29
CA TYR A 579 17.96 -6.91 -12.27
C TYR A 579 16.55 -7.48 -12.09
N GLY A 580 15.76 -7.48 -13.15
CA GLY A 580 14.41 -7.98 -13.13
C GLY A 580 14.10 -8.79 -14.38
N LEU A 581 13.37 -9.88 -14.21
CA LEU A 581 12.91 -10.74 -15.28
C LEU A 581 11.42 -11.02 -15.13
N VAL A 582 10.69 -10.87 -16.21
CA VAL A 582 9.28 -11.25 -16.32
C VAL A 582 9.14 -12.20 -17.50
N ILE A 583 8.40 -13.29 -17.31
CA ILE A 583 8.09 -14.27 -18.36
C ILE A 583 6.59 -14.51 -18.37
N LYS A 584 5.94 -14.27 -19.50
CA LYS A 584 4.49 -14.44 -19.73
C LYS A 584 4.25 -15.60 -20.71
N PRO A 585 4.35 -16.87 -20.26
CA PRO A 585 4.19 -18.03 -21.16
C PRO A 585 2.75 -18.17 -21.63
N TRP A 586 1.78 -17.74 -20.82
CA TRP A 586 0.35 -17.75 -21.10
C TRP A 586 -0.26 -16.40 -20.76
N GLU A 587 -1.40 -16.08 -21.31
CA GLU A 587 -2.10 -14.81 -21.18
C GLU A 587 -2.35 -14.40 -19.73
N HIS A 588 -2.74 -15.37 -18.90
CA HIS A 588 -3.14 -15.15 -17.51
C HIS A 588 -2.05 -15.50 -16.48
N VAL A 589 -0.87 -15.94 -16.91
CA VAL A 589 0.19 -16.38 -16.00
C VAL A 589 1.49 -15.66 -16.26
N THR A 590 2.00 -15.02 -15.24
CA THR A 590 3.27 -14.30 -15.27
C THR A 590 4.21 -14.84 -14.22
N PHE A 591 5.40 -15.27 -14.60
CA PHE A 591 6.52 -15.53 -13.69
C PHE A 591 7.41 -14.30 -13.62
N TYR A 592 7.90 -13.99 -12.43
CA TYR A 592 8.86 -12.91 -12.25
C TYR A 592 9.98 -13.30 -11.30
N ALA A 593 11.11 -12.66 -11.46
CA ALA A 593 12.23 -12.73 -10.54
C ALA A 593 12.96 -11.39 -10.50
N ASN A 594 13.51 -11.04 -9.34
CA ASN A 594 14.33 -9.84 -9.21
C ASN A 594 15.50 -10.03 -8.26
N ARG A 595 16.54 -9.21 -8.48
CA ARG A 595 17.56 -8.89 -7.49
C ARG A 595 17.62 -7.38 -7.37
N ILE A 596 17.27 -6.87 -6.21
CA ILE A 596 17.24 -5.44 -5.90
C ILE A 596 17.95 -5.14 -4.59
N GLU A 597 18.36 -3.88 -4.43
CA GLU A 597 19.04 -3.44 -3.22
C GLU A 597 18.28 -2.31 -2.54
N GLY A 598 18.29 -2.34 -1.21
CA GLY A 598 17.87 -1.25 -0.34
C GLY A 598 19.08 -0.47 0.13
N LEU A 599 18.83 0.77 0.53
CA LEU A 599 19.88 1.67 0.96
C LEU A 599 19.40 2.51 2.15
N ALA A 600 20.25 2.55 3.17
CA ALA A 600 20.08 3.45 4.30
C ALA A 600 21.41 4.11 4.63
N LYS A 601 21.36 5.25 5.35
CA LYS A 601 22.56 5.89 5.91
C LYS A 601 23.33 4.88 6.75
N GLY A 602 24.66 4.93 6.70
CA GLY A 602 25.54 4.16 7.59
C GLY A 602 25.26 4.48 9.06
N PRO A 603 25.33 3.49 9.95
CA PRO A 603 25.06 3.68 11.37
C PRO A 603 26.11 4.61 12.01
N THR A 604 25.68 5.32 13.03
CA THR A 604 26.57 6.21 13.81
C THR A 604 27.02 5.45 15.07
N PRO A 605 28.33 5.36 15.35
CA PRO A 605 28.84 4.75 16.58
C PRO A 605 28.29 5.47 17.82
N PRO A 606 28.01 4.76 18.91
CA PRO A 606 27.67 5.40 20.16
C PRO A 606 28.85 6.23 20.72
N THR A 607 28.56 7.29 21.45
CA THR A 607 29.59 8.21 22.01
C THR A 607 30.56 7.52 22.97
N SER A 608 30.17 6.39 23.53
CA SER A 608 30.98 5.54 24.38
C SER A 608 31.98 4.68 23.61
N ALA A 609 31.81 4.47 22.32
CA ALA A 609 32.71 3.62 21.51
C ALA A 609 34.09 4.26 21.32
N VAL A 610 35.11 3.42 21.24
CA VAL A 610 36.50 3.85 20.98
C VAL A 610 36.60 4.57 19.63
N ASN A 611 35.85 4.09 18.64
CA ASN A 611 35.79 4.64 17.29
C ASN A 611 34.50 5.49 17.07
N ARG A 612 34.09 6.25 18.10
CA ARG A 612 32.86 7.08 18.07
C ARG A 612 32.79 8.09 16.92
N ASP A 613 33.96 8.48 16.39
CA ASP A 613 34.08 9.46 15.30
C ASP A 613 34.18 8.77 13.91
N ALA A 614 34.09 7.44 13.86
CA ALA A 614 34.17 6.71 12.59
C ALA A 614 32.90 6.88 11.75
N THR A 615 33.11 7.05 10.45
CA THR A 615 32.01 7.05 9.46
C THR A 615 31.94 5.67 8.81
N PHE A 616 30.75 5.10 8.72
CA PHE A 616 30.50 3.81 8.06
C PHE A 616 29.81 4.02 6.71
N ALA A 617 30.14 3.16 5.75
CA ALA A 617 29.49 3.16 4.44
C ALA A 617 27.95 2.99 4.58
N PRO A 618 27.16 3.45 3.59
CA PRO A 618 25.72 3.21 3.58
C PRO A 618 25.40 1.73 3.74
N VAL A 619 24.40 1.44 4.57
CA VAL A 619 23.91 0.07 4.74
C VAL A 619 23.22 -0.36 3.44
N ARG A 620 23.72 -1.39 2.80
CA ARG A 620 23.17 -1.98 1.57
C ARG A 620 22.50 -3.30 1.92
N SER A 621 21.18 -3.31 1.93
CA SER A 621 20.42 -4.56 1.97
C SER A 621 20.27 -5.15 0.59
N LYS A 622 20.18 -6.47 0.50
CA LYS A 622 20.02 -7.20 -0.76
C LYS A 622 18.80 -8.07 -0.70
N GLN A 623 18.01 -8.06 -1.77
CA GLN A 623 16.89 -8.98 -1.93
C GLN A 623 17.05 -9.79 -3.19
N VAL A 624 16.67 -11.07 -3.08
CA VAL A 624 16.32 -11.94 -4.20
C VAL A 624 14.89 -12.39 -4.02
N GLU A 625 14.09 -12.27 -5.05
CA GLU A 625 12.68 -12.65 -5.05
C GLU A 625 12.34 -13.36 -6.36
N ALA A 626 11.44 -14.34 -6.27
CA ALA A 626 10.80 -14.96 -7.43
C ALA A 626 9.34 -15.25 -7.10
N GLY A 627 8.48 -15.19 -8.12
CA GLY A 627 7.06 -15.43 -7.90
C GLY A 627 6.30 -15.72 -9.18
N VAL A 628 5.03 -16.05 -9.00
CA VAL A 628 4.05 -16.24 -10.04
C VAL A 628 2.82 -15.40 -9.76
N ARG A 629 2.25 -14.80 -10.81
CA ARG A 629 0.97 -14.10 -10.78
C ARG A 629 0.00 -14.79 -11.70
N LEU A 630 -1.21 -14.92 -11.20
CA LEU A 630 -2.39 -15.27 -11.96
C LEU A 630 -3.22 -14.00 -12.12
N ASP A 631 -3.49 -13.61 -13.35
CA ASP A 631 -4.28 -12.42 -13.69
C ASP A 631 -5.46 -12.84 -14.55
N MET A 632 -6.59 -13.10 -13.89
CA MET A 632 -7.86 -13.40 -14.55
C MET A 632 -8.65 -12.11 -14.71
N ASP A 633 -9.63 -12.09 -15.61
CA ASP A 633 -10.38 -10.85 -15.90
C ASP A 633 -11.08 -10.27 -14.66
N THR A 634 -11.55 -11.12 -13.77
CA THR A 634 -12.31 -10.69 -12.58
C THR A 634 -11.51 -10.74 -11.28
N TYR A 635 -10.47 -11.58 -11.19
CA TYR A 635 -9.67 -11.73 -9.96
C TYR A 635 -8.19 -11.97 -10.27
N GLY A 636 -7.36 -11.73 -9.29
CA GLY A 636 -5.94 -12.00 -9.36
C GLY A 636 -5.42 -12.72 -8.12
N ALA A 637 -4.32 -13.44 -8.30
CA ALA A 637 -3.58 -14.07 -7.23
C ALA A 637 -2.07 -13.93 -7.47
N SER A 638 -1.29 -13.88 -6.41
CA SER A 638 0.17 -13.94 -6.51
C SER A 638 0.78 -14.80 -5.43
N LEU A 639 1.79 -15.56 -5.79
CA LEU A 639 2.62 -16.33 -4.86
C LEU A 639 4.06 -15.93 -5.08
N GLY A 640 4.73 -15.46 -4.03
CA GLY A 640 6.12 -15.03 -4.07
C GLY A 640 6.96 -15.66 -2.96
N VAL A 641 8.24 -15.87 -3.25
CA VAL A 641 9.25 -16.26 -2.28
C VAL A 641 10.37 -15.24 -2.30
N TYR A 642 10.86 -14.86 -1.13
CA TYR A 642 11.90 -13.83 -1.02
C TYR A 642 12.94 -14.15 0.05
N ARG A 643 14.11 -13.55 -0.12
CA ARG A 643 15.19 -13.46 0.88
C ARG A 643 15.72 -12.05 0.89
N ILE A 644 15.72 -11.40 2.05
CA ILE A 644 16.30 -10.07 2.29
C ILE A 644 17.43 -10.24 3.30
N GLU A 645 18.59 -9.68 3.00
CA GLU A 645 19.77 -9.60 3.86
C GLU A 645 20.02 -8.14 4.19
N GLN A 646 20.06 -7.80 5.48
CA GLN A 646 20.29 -6.45 5.98
C GLN A 646 21.46 -6.47 6.95
N PRO A 647 22.56 -5.75 6.66
CA PRO A 647 23.65 -5.56 7.63
C PRO A 647 23.15 -4.93 8.93
N SER A 648 23.64 -5.41 10.06
CA SER A 648 23.36 -4.89 11.39
C SER A 648 24.68 -4.52 12.11
N SER A 649 24.56 -3.71 13.16
CA SER A 649 25.72 -3.19 13.88
C SER A 649 25.66 -3.51 15.37
N TYR A 650 26.82 -3.59 15.99
CA TYR A 650 26.98 -3.78 17.43
C TYR A 650 28.28 -3.16 17.94
N THR A 651 28.35 -2.93 19.27
CA THR A 651 29.60 -2.54 19.94
C THR A 651 30.22 -3.78 20.57
N GLY A 652 31.45 -4.09 20.20
CA GLY A 652 32.20 -5.22 20.71
C GLY A 652 32.56 -5.12 22.21
N SER A 653 33.03 -6.20 22.81
CA SER A 653 33.54 -6.21 24.18
C SER A 653 34.80 -5.34 24.36
N ASP A 654 35.51 -5.05 23.28
CA ASP A 654 36.62 -4.10 23.18
C ASP A 654 36.16 -2.64 23.03
N ASN A 655 34.86 -2.42 23.18
CA ASN A 655 34.20 -1.11 23.00
C ASN A 655 34.39 -0.49 21.60
N VAL A 656 34.67 -1.30 20.57
CA VAL A 656 34.72 -0.88 19.17
C VAL A 656 33.40 -1.16 18.49
N PHE A 657 32.83 -0.17 17.81
CA PHE A 657 31.60 -0.30 17.04
C PHE A 657 31.90 -0.92 15.66
N ARG A 658 31.09 -1.88 15.25
CA ARG A 658 31.25 -2.67 14.01
C ARG A 658 29.90 -2.81 13.27
N VAL A 659 29.99 -3.07 11.95
CA VAL A 659 28.84 -3.37 11.06
C VAL A 659 29.07 -4.75 10.43
N ASP A 660 29.28 -5.75 11.25
CA ASP A 660 29.62 -7.12 10.85
C ASP A 660 28.46 -8.10 11.07
N GLY A 661 27.39 -7.65 11.73
CA GLY A 661 26.18 -8.45 11.93
C GLY A 661 25.24 -8.38 10.71
N GLU A 662 24.32 -9.32 10.64
CA GLU A 662 23.30 -9.39 9.60
C GLU A 662 21.95 -9.83 10.18
N GLN A 663 20.88 -9.28 9.64
CA GLN A 663 19.53 -9.81 9.81
C GLN A 663 19.05 -10.37 8.47
N ILE A 664 18.65 -11.63 8.46
CA ILE A 664 18.17 -12.33 7.28
C ILE A 664 16.69 -12.59 7.42
N ASN A 665 15.87 -12.08 6.49
CA ASN A 665 14.43 -12.30 6.44
C ASN A 665 14.08 -13.12 5.19
N LYS A 666 13.44 -14.28 5.39
CA LYS A 666 12.99 -15.18 4.32
C LYS A 666 11.49 -15.41 4.45
N GLY A 667 10.77 -15.45 3.36
CA GLY A 667 9.33 -15.67 3.44
C GLY A 667 8.69 -16.18 2.16
N VAL A 668 7.45 -16.62 2.35
CA VAL A 668 6.51 -16.99 1.28
C VAL A 668 5.26 -16.15 1.49
N GLU A 669 4.79 -15.51 0.42
CA GLU A 669 3.63 -14.61 0.42
C GLU A 669 2.61 -15.07 -0.62
N LEU A 670 1.36 -15.23 -0.20
CA LEU A 670 0.20 -15.42 -1.06
C LEU A 670 -0.69 -14.21 -0.95
N ASN A 671 -1.13 -13.65 -2.09
CA ASN A 671 -2.14 -12.60 -2.15
C ASN A 671 -3.28 -13.03 -3.07
N LEU A 672 -4.50 -12.62 -2.73
CA LEU A 672 -5.74 -12.87 -3.45
C LEU A 672 -6.56 -11.57 -3.48
N TYR A 673 -7.14 -11.23 -4.62
CA TYR A 673 -7.97 -10.03 -4.77
C TYR A 673 -8.92 -10.16 -5.97
N GLY A 674 -10.00 -9.37 -5.94
CA GLY A 674 -11.01 -9.32 -7.00
C GLY A 674 -12.23 -10.18 -6.72
N GLU A 675 -13.00 -10.51 -7.75
CA GLU A 675 -14.31 -11.15 -7.70
C GLU A 675 -14.27 -12.52 -8.38
N PRO A 676 -13.87 -13.60 -7.66
CA PRO A 676 -13.79 -14.95 -8.24
C PRO A 676 -15.16 -15.57 -8.52
N LEU A 677 -16.20 -15.09 -7.89
CA LEU A 677 -17.60 -15.46 -8.13
C LEU A 677 -18.44 -14.19 -8.13
N ASP A 678 -19.47 -14.12 -8.96
CA ASP A 678 -20.39 -12.99 -9.03
C ASP A 678 -20.93 -12.62 -7.64
N GLY A 679 -20.73 -11.35 -7.23
CA GLY A 679 -21.14 -10.84 -5.94
C GLY A 679 -20.28 -11.27 -4.76
N LEU A 680 -19.19 -12.04 -4.96
CA LEU A 680 -18.23 -12.40 -3.90
C LEU A 680 -16.86 -11.84 -4.20
N ARG A 681 -16.47 -10.79 -3.51
CA ARG A 681 -15.16 -10.15 -3.61
C ARG A 681 -14.24 -10.61 -2.49
N LEU A 682 -13.01 -10.92 -2.83
CA LEU A 682 -11.97 -11.31 -1.87
C LEU A 682 -10.84 -10.29 -1.88
N LEU A 683 -10.28 -10.02 -0.71
CA LEU A 683 -9.08 -9.19 -0.56
C LEU A 683 -8.27 -9.69 0.62
N GLY A 684 -7.03 -10.11 0.38
CA GLY A 684 -6.18 -10.55 1.46
C GLY A 684 -5.05 -11.46 1.03
N GLY A 685 -4.49 -12.18 1.99
CA GLY A 685 -3.38 -13.08 1.77
C GLY A 685 -2.83 -13.72 3.03
N ALA A 686 -1.78 -14.50 2.87
CA ALA A 686 -1.05 -15.12 3.96
C ALA A 686 0.45 -14.97 3.75
N THR A 687 1.18 -14.79 4.84
CA THR A 687 2.64 -14.68 4.83
C THR A 687 3.24 -15.60 5.90
N VAL A 688 4.21 -16.40 5.50
CA VAL A 688 5.06 -17.17 6.41
C VAL A 688 6.46 -16.58 6.36
N MET A 689 7.01 -16.20 7.52
CA MET A 689 8.33 -15.57 7.60
C MET A 689 9.25 -16.31 8.59
N LYS A 690 10.50 -16.45 8.21
CA LYS A 690 11.60 -16.80 9.09
C LYS A 690 12.62 -15.67 9.08
N THR A 691 12.91 -15.14 10.25
CA THR A 691 14.01 -14.18 10.44
C THR A 691 15.13 -14.83 11.22
N GLU A 692 16.35 -14.40 11.01
CA GLU A 692 17.54 -14.94 11.64
C GLU A 692 18.55 -13.81 11.84
N LEU A 693 19.09 -13.70 13.04
CA LEU A 693 20.23 -12.83 13.35
C LEU A 693 21.52 -13.65 13.16
N ASP A 694 22.51 -13.03 12.57
CA ASP A 694 23.82 -13.67 12.32
C ASP A 694 24.95 -12.65 12.57
N GLY A 695 26.14 -13.15 12.93
CA GLY A 695 27.29 -12.31 13.24
C GLY A 695 27.05 -11.34 14.40
N THR A 696 26.24 -11.72 15.38
CA THR A 696 25.99 -10.88 16.57
C THR A 696 27.20 -10.87 17.51
N LEU A 697 27.20 -9.94 18.49
CA LEU A 697 28.28 -9.82 19.48
C LEU A 697 28.61 -11.19 20.13
N ASN A 698 29.81 -11.70 19.85
CA ASN A 698 30.30 -13.02 20.32
C ASN A 698 29.35 -14.19 19.96
N GLY A 699 28.53 -14.07 18.91
CA GLY A 699 27.56 -15.08 18.52
C GLY A 699 26.40 -15.27 19.50
N SER A 700 26.21 -14.36 20.45
CA SER A 700 25.27 -14.54 21.57
C SER A 700 23.81 -14.67 21.15
N ASN A 701 23.44 -14.11 19.99
CA ASN A 701 22.08 -14.16 19.45
C ASN A 701 22.03 -14.78 18.04
N ASP A 702 23.10 -15.39 17.58
CA ASP A 702 23.15 -16.03 16.27
C ASP A 702 22.09 -17.15 16.18
N GLY A 703 21.37 -17.18 15.06
CA GLY A 703 20.24 -18.11 14.87
C GLY A 703 18.93 -17.67 15.52
N ASN A 704 18.94 -16.63 16.39
CA ASN A 704 17.74 -16.10 17.00
C ASN A 704 16.90 -15.32 15.97
N ARG A 705 15.60 -15.23 16.27
CA ARG A 705 14.67 -14.48 15.44
C ARG A 705 14.72 -12.98 15.76
N ALA A 706 14.51 -12.16 14.74
CA ALA A 706 14.42 -10.71 14.90
C ALA A 706 13.23 -10.29 15.79
N VAL A 707 13.43 -9.22 16.56
CA VAL A 707 12.44 -8.65 17.47
C VAL A 707 11.24 -8.10 16.69
N GLY A 708 10.03 -8.34 17.18
CA GLY A 708 8.79 -7.80 16.64
C GLY A 708 8.34 -8.42 15.31
N VAL A 709 8.97 -9.53 14.86
CA VAL A 709 8.63 -10.18 13.60
C VAL A 709 7.87 -11.48 13.83
N PRO A 710 6.58 -11.57 13.45
CA PRO A 710 5.80 -12.78 13.54
C PRO A 710 6.20 -13.80 12.49
N SER A 711 6.07 -15.11 12.81
CA SER A 711 6.37 -16.17 11.84
C SER A 711 5.27 -16.44 10.83
N PHE A 712 4.05 -16.02 11.15
CA PHE A 712 2.87 -16.22 10.32
C PHE A 712 1.94 -15.02 10.44
N GLN A 713 1.39 -14.59 9.31
CA GLN A 713 0.36 -13.56 9.23
C GLN A 713 -0.69 -13.98 8.21
N LEU A 714 -1.96 -13.70 8.54
CA LEU A 714 -3.10 -13.91 7.66
C LEU A 714 -3.99 -12.68 7.73
N ASN A 715 -4.36 -12.15 6.59
CA ASN A 715 -5.42 -11.17 6.42
C ASN A 715 -6.35 -11.73 5.34
N LEU A 716 -7.61 -11.87 5.65
CA LEU A 716 -8.58 -12.36 4.69
C LEU A 716 -9.87 -11.58 4.88
N GLY A 717 -10.24 -10.81 3.87
CA GLY A 717 -11.49 -10.08 3.74
C GLY A 717 -12.35 -10.69 2.64
N ALA A 718 -13.67 -10.70 2.87
CA ALA A 718 -14.66 -11.07 1.90
C ALA A 718 -15.84 -10.10 1.96
N ASP A 719 -16.29 -9.62 0.81
CA ASP A 719 -17.51 -8.85 0.62
C ASP A 719 -18.49 -9.70 -0.21
N TRP A 720 -19.71 -9.84 0.27
CA TRP A 720 -20.73 -10.65 -0.36
C TRP A 720 -21.99 -9.83 -0.62
N ASP A 721 -22.39 -9.74 -1.88
CA ASP A 721 -23.64 -9.12 -2.28
C ASP A 721 -24.80 -10.02 -1.85
N ILE A 722 -25.76 -9.48 -1.12
CA ILE A 722 -26.89 -10.25 -0.59
C ILE A 722 -27.85 -10.57 -1.74
N PRO A 723 -28.06 -11.84 -2.09
CA PRO A 723 -28.98 -12.21 -3.16
C PRO A 723 -30.40 -11.70 -2.88
N GLY A 724 -31.00 -11.03 -3.88
CA GLY A 724 -32.37 -10.50 -3.79
C GLY A 724 -32.51 -9.16 -3.08
N ILE A 725 -31.43 -8.56 -2.59
CA ILE A 725 -31.43 -7.20 -2.03
C ILE A 725 -30.37 -6.37 -2.75
N GLU A 726 -30.79 -5.74 -3.84
CA GLU A 726 -29.89 -4.93 -4.66
C GLU A 726 -29.20 -3.83 -3.84
N GLY A 727 -27.88 -3.69 -4.01
CA GLY A 727 -27.06 -2.72 -3.32
C GLY A 727 -26.68 -3.06 -1.88
N ALA A 728 -27.12 -4.22 -1.35
CA ALA A 728 -26.76 -4.67 -0.01
C ALA A 728 -25.56 -5.62 -0.03
N VAL A 729 -24.55 -5.32 0.79
CA VAL A 729 -23.30 -6.09 0.90
C VAL A 729 -23.03 -6.39 2.36
N LEU A 730 -22.62 -7.61 2.66
CA LEU A 730 -22.04 -8.00 3.95
C LEU A 730 -20.54 -8.21 3.78
N SER A 731 -19.78 -7.74 4.76
CA SER A 731 -18.31 -7.87 4.79
C SER A 731 -17.86 -8.60 6.03
N ALA A 732 -16.84 -9.44 5.89
CA ALA A 732 -16.15 -10.07 7.01
C ALA A 732 -14.64 -10.02 6.78
N ARG A 733 -13.86 -9.75 7.83
CA ARG A 733 -12.41 -9.75 7.76
C ARG A 733 -11.82 -10.48 8.97
N MET A 734 -10.83 -11.31 8.71
CA MET A 734 -10.02 -12.00 9.72
C MET A 734 -8.58 -11.54 9.63
N LEU A 735 -8.01 -11.13 10.75
CA LEU A 735 -6.60 -10.82 10.93
C LEU A 735 -6.01 -11.80 11.93
N ARG A 736 -4.90 -12.47 11.58
CA ARG A 736 -4.14 -13.31 12.50
C ARG A 736 -2.67 -12.94 12.42
N THR A 737 -2.04 -12.78 13.57
CA THR A 737 -0.60 -12.54 13.70
C THR A 737 -0.01 -13.57 14.66
N GLY A 738 0.99 -14.30 14.21
CA GLY A 738 1.73 -15.27 15.00
C GLY A 738 2.53 -14.64 16.14
N GLY A 739 3.05 -15.45 17.02
CA GLY A 739 3.88 -14.99 18.14
C GLY A 739 5.14 -14.25 17.66
N GLN A 740 5.57 -13.27 18.45
CA GLN A 740 6.73 -12.40 18.19
C GLN A 740 7.66 -12.42 19.39
N TYR A 741 8.97 -12.30 19.18
CA TYR A 741 9.91 -12.07 20.27
C TYR A 741 10.03 -10.59 20.58
N VAL A 742 10.23 -10.28 21.87
CA VAL A 742 10.33 -8.91 22.37
C VAL A 742 11.79 -8.48 22.57
N ASN A 743 12.69 -9.44 22.67
CA ASN A 743 14.12 -9.20 22.84
C ASN A 743 14.97 -10.10 21.92
N ALA A 744 16.18 -9.66 21.60
CA ALA A 744 17.10 -10.35 20.69
C ALA A 744 17.54 -11.74 21.24
N GLY A 745 17.55 -11.93 22.56
CA GLY A 745 17.84 -13.22 23.19
C GLY A 745 16.71 -14.25 23.08
N ASN A 746 15.57 -13.88 22.48
CA ASN A 746 14.39 -14.72 22.29
C ASN A 746 13.84 -15.34 23.60
N THR A 747 14.06 -14.70 24.74
CA THR A 747 13.61 -15.16 26.06
C THR A 747 12.21 -14.65 26.41
N LEU A 748 11.76 -13.56 25.79
CA LEU A 748 10.44 -12.95 25.98
C LEU A 748 9.68 -12.96 24.67
N SER A 749 8.41 -13.35 24.71
CA SER A 749 7.57 -13.44 23.51
C SER A 749 6.14 -12.96 23.76
N LEU A 750 5.54 -12.41 22.70
CA LEU A 750 4.10 -12.14 22.61
C LEU A 750 3.38 -13.37 22.05
N PRO A 751 2.16 -13.68 22.55
CA PRO A 751 1.35 -14.75 22.01
C PRO A 751 0.76 -14.37 20.64
N THR A 752 0.31 -15.39 19.91
CA THR A 752 -0.53 -15.23 18.72
C THR A 752 -1.85 -14.55 19.07
N TRP A 753 -2.30 -13.63 18.20
CA TRP A 753 -3.61 -13.01 18.34
C TRP A 753 -4.44 -13.12 17.05
N ASN A 754 -5.77 -13.05 17.24
CA ASN A 754 -6.73 -13.01 16.16
C ASN A 754 -7.68 -11.83 16.37
N ARG A 755 -8.08 -11.17 15.27
CA ARG A 755 -9.10 -10.12 15.24
C ARG A 755 -10.09 -10.47 14.13
N PHE A 756 -11.36 -10.28 14.40
CA PHE A 756 -12.45 -10.43 13.45
C PHE A 756 -13.19 -9.10 13.35
N ASP A 757 -13.46 -8.68 12.13
CA ASP A 757 -14.20 -7.49 11.80
C ASP A 757 -15.40 -7.89 10.93
N LEU A 758 -16.55 -7.25 11.14
CA LEU A 758 -17.76 -7.42 10.36
C LEU A 758 -18.19 -6.07 9.81
N GLY A 759 -18.73 -6.08 8.60
CA GLY A 759 -19.22 -4.87 7.95
C GLY A 759 -20.51 -5.09 7.18
N SER A 760 -21.19 -4.00 6.90
CA SER A 760 -22.31 -3.97 5.98
C SER A 760 -22.31 -2.66 5.21
N ARG A 761 -22.79 -2.73 3.98
CA ARG A 761 -23.00 -1.59 3.10
C ARG A 761 -24.35 -1.73 2.41
N TYR A 762 -25.10 -0.63 2.34
CA TYR A 762 -26.34 -0.58 1.59
C TYR A 762 -26.38 0.66 0.72
N ARG A 763 -26.44 0.46 -0.60
CA ARG A 763 -26.54 1.52 -1.60
C ARG A 763 -27.92 1.53 -2.23
N PHE A 764 -28.55 2.68 -2.22
CA PHE A 764 -29.87 2.89 -2.82
C PHE A 764 -29.97 4.29 -3.41
N LYS A 765 -31.02 4.55 -4.20
CA LYS A 765 -31.33 5.88 -4.73
C LYS A 765 -32.51 6.48 -4.02
N LEU A 766 -32.43 7.76 -3.69
CA LEU A 766 -33.52 8.58 -3.19
C LEU A 766 -33.53 9.87 -4.01
N ASP A 767 -34.65 10.15 -4.72
CA ASP A 767 -34.78 11.30 -5.63
C ASP A 767 -33.57 11.43 -6.58
N GLU A 768 -33.20 10.34 -7.25
CA GLU A 768 -32.08 10.20 -8.19
C GLU A 768 -30.66 10.32 -7.57
N LYS A 769 -30.56 10.70 -6.30
CA LYS A 769 -29.29 10.77 -5.58
C LYS A 769 -28.89 9.41 -5.05
N ALA A 770 -27.63 9.02 -5.26
CA ALA A 770 -27.13 7.79 -4.68
C ALA A 770 -26.79 8.00 -3.20
N ILE A 771 -27.36 7.16 -2.35
CA ILE A 771 -27.09 7.15 -0.91
C ILE A 771 -26.41 5.84 -0.57
N THR A 772 -25.29 5.92 0.14
CA THR A 772 -24.58 4.74 0.65
C THR A 772 -24.48 4.81 2.17
N LEU A 773 -25.08 3.84 2.84
CA LEU A 773 -24.92 3.64 4.28
C LEU A 773 -23.87 2.56 4.51
N ARG A 774 -22.98 2.78 5.49
CA ARG A 774 -21.95 1.81 5.89
C ARG A 774 -21.92 1.65 7.38
N ALA A 775 -21.70 0.42 7.84
CA ALA A 775 -21.45 0.10 9.24
C ALA A 775 -20.35 -0.95 9.31
N ASN A 776 -19.28 -0.68 10.05
CA ASN A 776 -18.16 -1.60 10.27
C ASN A 776 -17.94 -1.76 11.78
N LEU A 777 -17.90 -2.99 12.25
CA LEU A 777 -17.59 -3.36 13.63
C LEU A 777 -16.23 -4.06 13.65
N GLU A 778 -15.21 -3.33 14.05
CA GLU A 778 -13.85 -3.83 14.19
C GLU A 778 -13.64 -4.53 15.53
N ASN A 779 -12.77 -5.56 15.56
CA ASN A 779 -12.49 -6.36 16.76
C ASN A 779 -13.77 -6.82 17.47
N VAL A 780 -14.66 -7.51 16.75
CA VAL A 780 -15.99 -7.95 17.22
C VAL A 780 -15.94 -8.64 18.58
N ALA A 781 -14.91 -9.48 18.80
CA ALA A 781 -14.73 -10.22 20.05
C ALA A 781 -14.18 -9.36 21.21
N ASN A 782 -13.82 -8.09 20.95
CA ASN A 782 -13.15 -7.19 21.90
C ASN A 782 -11.89 -7.82 22.51
N THR A 783 -11.11 -8.55 21.69
CA THR A 783 -9.89 -9.22 22.13
C THR A 783 -8.85 -8.20 22.55
N ALA A 784 -8.30 -8.37 23.74
CA ALA A 784 -7.15 -7.61 24.25
C ALA A 784 -5.86 -8.32 23.82
N TYR A 785 -4.95 -7.57 23.17
CA TYR A 785 -3.69 -8.15 22.69
C TYR A 785 -2.59 -7.10 22.56
N TRP A 786 -1.35 -7.54 22.73
CA TRP A 786 -0.19 -6.77 22.31
C TRP A 786 -0.02 -6.92 20.78
N ALA A 787 -0.16 -5.84 20.05
CA ALA A 787 -0.13 -5.85 18.60
C ALA A 787 1.31 -5.98 18.06
N SER A 788 2.26 -5.34 18.73
CA SER A 788 3.66 -5.26 18.27
C SER A 788 4.64 -5.17 19.43
N ALA A 789 5.84 -5.69 19.20
CA ALA A 789 7.05 -5.50 20.03
C ALA A 789 8.15 -4.74 19.24
N ASN A 790 7.83 -4.14 18.11
CA ASN A 790 8.78 -3.38 17.31
C ASN A 790 9.35 -2.20 18.11
N GLY A 791 10.65 -1.91 17.92
CA GLY A 791 11.34 -0.85 18.65
C GLY A 791 11.66 -1.18 20.12
N GLY A 792 11.46 -2.43 20.58
CA GLY A 792 11.78 -2.88 21.93
C GLY A 792 10.75 -2.44 22.99
N TYR A 793 9.55 -2.02 22.55
CA TYR A 793 8.44 -1.66 23.42
C TYR A 793 7.14 -2.33 22.93
N LEU A 794 6.18 -2.44 23.83
CA LEU A 794 4.89 -3.02 23.53
C LEU A 794 3.88 -1.94 23.09
N THR A 795 3.10 -2.24 22.06
CA THR A 795 1.93 -1.44 21.67
C THR A 795 0.68 -2.31 21.71
N GLN A 796 -0.40 -1.80 22.31
CA GLN A 796 -1.66 -2.53 22.43
C GLN A 796 -2.51 -2.36 21.18
N GLY A 797 -3.25 -3.41 20.82
CA GLY A 797 -4.20 -3.39 19.72
C GLY A 797 -5.45 -2.54 20.01
N THR A 798 -6.19 -2.21 18.95
CA THR A 798 -7.42 -1.42 19.02
C THR A 798 -8.56 -2.22 19.66
N PRO A 799 -9.44 -1.56 20.45
CA PRO A 799 -10.63 -2.18 21.02
C PRO A 799 -11.71 -2.44 19.97
N ARG A 800 -12.80 -3.08 20.39
CA ARG A 800 -14.02 -3.15 19.58
C ARG A 800 -14.52 -1.74 19.28
N THR A 801 -14.62 -1.42 17.98
CA THR A 801 -14.98 -0.09 17.51
C THR A 801 -16.04 -0.19 16.42
N LEU A 802 -17.18 0.43 16.64
CA LEU A 802 -18.22 0.61 15.62
C LEU A 802 -17.91 1.89 14.84
N LYS A 803 -17.95 1.80 13.51
CA LYS A 803 -17.86 2.94 12.58
C LYS A 803 -19.12 2.91 11.71
N VAL A 804 -19.84 3.99 11.62
CA VAL A 804 -21.00 4.14 10.73
C VAL A 804 -20.84 5.39 9.88
N SER A 805 -21.33 5.33 8.64
CA SER A 805 -21.33 6.51 7.78
C SER A 805 -22.51 6.51 6.82
N ALA A 806 -22.93 7.71 6.43
CA ALA A 806 -23.88 7.96 5.36
C ALA A 806 -23.23 8.90 4.33
N THR A 807 -23.15 8.44 3.09
CA THR A 807 -22.64 9.22 1.96
C THR A 807 -23.79 9.53 1.01
N VAL A 808 -23.89 10.76 0.58
CA VAL A 808 -24.82 11.23 -0.46
C VAL A 808 -24.02 11.74 -1.64
N ASP A 809 -24.24 11.17 -2.81
CA ASP A 809 -23.69 11.61 -4.10
C ASP A 809 -24.80 12.37 -4.85
N PHE A 810 -24.51 13.64 -5.29
CA PHE A 810 -25.48 14.56 -5.87
C PHE A 810 -25.39 14.67 -7.39
#